data_f281956d7bd339165bc460d4b94611d8
#
_entry.id   f281956d7bd339165bc460d4b94611d8
#
_cell.length_a   1.000
_cell.length_b   1.000
_cell.length_c   1.000
_cell.angle_alpha   90.00
_cell.angle_beta   90.00
_cell.angle_gamma   90.00
#
_symmetry.space_group_name_H-M   'P 1'
#
loop_
_entity.id
_entity.type
_entity.pdbx_description
1 polymer ?
#
loop_
_entity_poly.entity_id
_entity_poly.type
_entity_poly.pdbx_seq_one_letter_code
_entity_poly.pdbx_strand_id
1 'polypeptide(L)'
;MTYSPSTWLSSLVLFASVVPLQAEGLKNPGFEEACGWQVVTQGSRFQAAFSDDTSQTGQKSFAVSLGWESPTKKKDFAGIVQVVELTHADKGISFFVKDNYMGKTKRYHWMELLLDEEVIWEADVAGGDAEWQKVSLDLTRYLKEGKRTRIGRNTYRAEKGYKITFRVFERNAVNRFGVQVWADNFKLLRETPANPQNCDKKKVPPQLNELLVYYDEDDLFQPIAKPEHFKKKRQQIIDGMLQGMGQLPDRPTRNSLEDFDIRVVDSQVRGRYTKKTISFEAAKGEVVHAFLYEPLNKKPGEKRPGVVGMHPTGQAGKGCFESWPLCNFPIELAMLGYVVIVPDYPSFGDSQPYDFDSDRYGSGTIKGVFNHMTCVDLLQVHPDVNPDKIGTIGHSLGGHNAMFLAAFDDRVKIAVSSCGWTPFEYYETKQGRLKTWALPMYMPPLETLYKLDHRQFPFDFHEVAAAIAPRVFFSSSPTNDGVFPGWGPKAAASHVKAFFKAHGAEKKFQFHQPGAQHRFPWETRQAAYRSMNDTFEYHFHGELGLLAERDGKKAIPVLKKALADTNPKVRWTAADMLGTLNDASGLEQMKKDLKTFSADRKHLEHALEVAKVLAELGDISGYELAADSSANGTTPGQRWRAAVVLAQIANTDKTTLQSAGMDPIAALKTMAAEEKHEGVFFVFVDQVHKILKDRTDMIDIFAIAKESKHHTEAPPGNRFRMAEIFHSVAVRDKDRTWR
;
A
#
# COMPACT_ATOMS: atom_id res chain seq x y z
N MET A 1 35.53 -27.07 -22.51
CA MET A 1 34.11 -26.79 -22.80
C MET A 1 33.55 -26.01 -21.61
N THR A 2 33.45 -24.72 -21.76
CA THR A 2 32.99 -23.79 -20.74
C THR A 2 31.47 -23.67 -20.85
N TYR A 3 30.75 -24.17 -19.87
CA TYR A 3 29.30 -23.96 -19.77
C TYR A 3 29.02 -22.58 -19.13
N SER A 4 28.30 -21.76 -19.87
CA SER A 4 27.77 -20.47 -19.42
C SER A 4 26.55 -20.68 -18.54
N PRO A 5 26.40 -19.94 -17.40
CA PRO A 5 25.29 -20.12 -16.42
C PRO A 5 23.96 -19.44 -16.79
N SER A 6 23.76 -18.98 -18.02
CA SER A 6 22.69 -18.02 -18.32
C SER A 6 21.37 -18.59 -18.85
N THR A 7 21.13 -19.90 -18.80
CA THR A 7 19.93 -20.51 -19.44
C THR A 7 18.89 -21.12 -18.50
N TRP A 8 18.99 -20.94 -17.16
CA TRP A 8 18.05 -21.57 -16.23
C TRP A 8 17.10 -20.62 -15.48
N LEU A 9 17.01 -19.36 -15.88
CA LEU A 9 16.19 -18.34 -15.18
C LEU A 9 14.87 -17.95 -15.86
N SER A 10 14.46 -18.68 -16.91
CA SER A 10 13.33 -18.21 -17.75
C SER A 10 12.10 -19.13 -17.84
N SER A 11 11.87 -20.01 -16.87
CA SER A 11 10.69 -20.87 -16.91
C SER A 11 9.97 -21.00 -15.56
N LEU A 12 9.47 -19.91 -15.03
CA LEU A 12 8.41 -19.98 -14.00
C LEU A 12 7.33 -18.95 -14.34
N VAL A 13 6.43 -19.33 -15.24
CA VAL A 13 5.21 -18.56 -15.54
C VAL A 13 4.04 -19.30 -14.92
N LEU A 14 3.38 -18.63 -13.97
CA LEU A 14 2.11 -19.06 -13.37
C LEU A 14 0.95 -18.97 -14.35
N PHE A 15 0.22 -20.05 -14.54
CA PHE A 15 -1.16 -20.00 -15.04
C PHE A 15 -2.06 -20.89 -14.20
N ALA A 16 -3.10 -20.30 -13.64
CA ALA A 16 -4.20 -21.02 -13.00
C ALA A 16 -5.41 -21.02 -13.92
N SER A 17 -5.97 -22.17 -14.22
CA SER A 17 -7.28 -22.33 -14.85
C SER A 17 -8.18 -23.23 -13.98
N VAL A 18 -9.45 -22.88 -13.88
CA VAL A 18 -10.43 -23.35 -12.89
C VAL A 18 -11.33 -24.44 -13.47
N VAL A 19 -11.52 -25.57 -12.77
CA VAL A 19 -12.72 -26.46 -12.87
C VAL A 19 -12.94 -27.18 -11.52
N PRO A 20 -14.18 -27.43 -11.06
CA PRO A 20 -14.46 -27.78 -9.68
C PRO A 20 -14.34 -29.26 -9.34
N LEU A 21 -13.91 -29.56 -8.12
CA LEU A 21 -13.95 -30.93 -7.57
C LEU A 21 -14.31 -30.97 -6.09
N GLN A 22 -15.22 -31.84 -5.77
CA GLN A 22 -15.59 -32.19 -4.41
C GLN A 22 -14.52 -33.09 -3.77
N ALA A 23 -13.90 -32.62 -2.70
CA ALA A 23 -13.13 -33.46 -1.81
C ALA A 23 -13.61 -33.24 -0.37
N GLU A 24 -14.01 -34.32 0.27
CA GLU A 24 -14.46 -34.30 1.65
C GLU A 24 -13.25 -33.97 2.58
N GLY A 25 -13.27 -32.82 3.23
CA GLY A 25 -12.32 -32.41 4.28
C GLY A 25 -11.07 -31.65 3.82
N LEU A 26 -10.41 -32.06 2.75
CA LEU A 26 -9.30 -31.31 2.13
C LEU A 26 -9.80 -30.67 0.84
N LYS A 27 -9.61 -29.34 0.74
CA LYS A 27 -9.93 -28.62 -0.50
C LYS A 27 -8.78 -28.77 -1.48
N ASN A 28 -9.12 -29.08 -2.74
CA ASN A 28 -8.16 -29.22 -3.84
C ASN A 28 -6.96 -30.13 -3.52
N PRO A 29 -7.18 -31.42 -3.24
CA PRO A 29 -6.10 -32.34 -2.82
C PRO A 29 -5.05 -32.59 -3.90
N GLY A 30 -5.40 -32.45 -5.16
CA GLY A 30 -4.50 -32.59 -6.31
C GLY A 30 -3.96 -31.28 -6.88
N PHE A 31 -4.18 -30.15 -6.21
CA PHE A 31 -3.68 -28.82 -6.61
C PHE A 31 -4.12 -28.32 -7.99
N GLU A 32 -5.16 -28.90 -8.57
CA GLU A 32 -5.68 -28.51 -9.89
C GLU A 32 -6.21 -27.07 -9.91
N GLU A 33 -6.66 -26.60 -8.75
CA GLU A 33 -7.03 -25.23 -8.47
C GLU A 33 -6.21 -24.70 -7.31
N ALA A 34 -5.92 -23.39 -7.29
CA ALA A 34 -5.18 -22.77 -6.20
C ALA A 34 -6.02 -22.55 -4.92
N CYS A 35 -7.19 -23.17 -4.80
CA CYS A 35 -8.09 -22.97 -3.67
C CYS A 35 -7.82 -23.93 -2.52
N GLY A 36 -7.92 -23.44 -1.29
CA GLY A 36 -7.78 -24.22 -0.06
C GLY A 36 -6.37 -24.36 0.47
N TRP A 37 -5.34 -24.33 -0.35
CA TRP A 37 -3.95 -24.40 0.05
C TRP A 37 -3.25 -23.04 -0.06
N GLN A 38 -2.47 -22.71 0.94
CA GLN A 38 -1.68 -21.46 0.97
C GLN A 38 -0.19 -21.79 0.90
N VAL A 39 0.52 -21.07 0.04
CA VAL A 39 1.98 -21.16 -0.03
C VAL A 39 2.59 -20.35 1.12
N VAL A 40 3.51 -20.98 1.86
CA VAL A 40 4.23 -20.35 2.98
C VAL A 40 5.73 -20.51 2.76
N THR A 41 6.48 -19.42 2.94
CA THR A 41 7.94 -19.44 2.80
C THR A 41 8.60 -18.64 3.92
N GLN A 42 9.78 -19.11 4.34
CA GLN A 42 10.68 -18.39 5.23
C GLN A 42 12.09 -18.50 4.69
N GLY A 43 12.68 -17.35 4.34
CA GLY A 43 13.98 -17.27 3.70
C GLY A 43 13.90 -16.99 2.19
N SER A 44 14.91 -16.30 1.67
CA SER A 44 14.89 -15.76 0.29
C SER A 44 15.24 -16.77 -0.80
N ARG A 45 15.81 -17.93 -0.43
CA ARG A 45 16.28 -18.94 -1.39
C ARG A 45 15.22 -19.95 -1.79
N PHE A 46 14.18 -20.11 -0.99
CA PHE A 46 13.10 -21.02 -1.29
C PHE A 46 12.07 -20.36 -2.21
N GLN A 47 11.73 -21.08 -3.25
CA GLN A 47 10.59 -20.75 -4.11
C GLN A 47 9.59 -21.89 -4.02
N ALA A 48 8.33 -21.56 -3.86
CA ALA A 48 7.26 -22.53 -3.78
C ALA A 48 6.07 -22.07 -4.61
N ALA A 49 5.54 -22.95 -5.43
CA ALA A 49 4.41 -22.66 -6.29
C ALA A 49 3.65 -23.95 -6.62
N PHE A 50 2.40 -23.82 -7.10
CA PHE A 50 1.73 -24.90 -7.80
C PHE A 50 2.34 -25.01 -9.21
N SER A 51 2.64 -26.22 -9.65
CA SER A 51 3.37 -26.50 -10.87
C SER A 51 2.64 -27.56 -11.71
N ASP A 52 2.70 -27.41 -13.01
CA ASP A 52 2.24 -28.37 -14.02
C ASP A 52 3.39 -29.18 -14.62
N ASP A 53 4.63 -28.96 -14.15
CA ASP A 53 5.81 -29.69 -14.64
C ASP A 53 5.72 -31.21 -14.41
N THR A 54 5.11 -31.62 -13.29
CA THR A 54 4.86 -33.03 -12.98
C THR A 54 3.74 -33.13 -11.94
N SER A 55 2.86 -34.08 -12.12
CA SER A 55 1.84 -34.43 -11.13
C SER A 55 1.64 -35.97 -11.08
N GLN A 56 1.08 -36.47 -10.00
CA GLN A 56 0.79 -37.90 -9.83
C GLN A 56 -0.61 -38.24 -10.31
N THR A 57 -1.59 -37.36 -10.10
CA THR A 57 -3.02 -37.68 -10.31
C THR A 57 -3.79 -36.67 -11.15
N GLY A 58 -3.19 -35.53 -11.51
CA GLY A 58 -3.86 -34.46 -12.25
C GLY A 58 -2.88 -33.69 -13.11
N GLN A 59 -3.19 -32.41 -13.36
CA GLN A 59 -2.34 -31.53 -14.17
C GLN A 59 -1.33 -30.75 -13.34
N LYS A 60 -1.51 -30.64 -12.02
CA LYS A 60 -0.69 -29.81 -11.14
C LYS A 60 -0.26 -30.52 -9.86
N SER A 61 0.90 -30.14 -9.39
CA SER A 61 1.43 -30.50 -8.09
C SER A 61 1.94 -29.25 -7.36
N PHE A 62 2.18 -29.35 -6.06
CA PHE A 62 2.92 -28.34 -5.33
C PHE A 62 4.41 -28.58 -5.49
N ALA A 63 5.14 -27.59 -5.96
CA ALA A 63 6.60 -27.64 -6.15
C ALA A 63 7.33 -26.68 -5.23
N VAL A 64 8.39 -27.16 -4.60
CA VAL A 64 9.37 -26.35 -3.85
C VAL A 64 10.71 -26.48 -4.54
N SER A 65 11.32 -25.35 -4.86
CA SER A 65 12.69 -25.30 -5.36
C SER A 65 13.57 -24.42 -4.50
N LEU A 66 14.82 -24.84 -4.33
CA LEU A 66 15.87 -24.12 -3.62
C LEU A 66 16.95 -23.70 -4.62
N GLY A 67 17.23 -22.39 -4.70
CA GLY A 67 18.24 -21.83 -5.60
C GLY A 67 19.67 -22.06 -5.12
N TRP A 68 20.62 -21.85 -6.03
CA TRP A 68 22.07 -22.10 -5.83
C TRP A 68 22.82 -20.99 -5.09
N GLU A 69 22.19 -19.84 -4.85
CA GLU A 69 22.85 -18.62 -4.38
C GLU A 69 22.71 -18.41 -2.89
N SER A 70 23.80 -18.13 -2.21
CA SER A 70 23.93 -17.71 -0.79
C SER A 70 23.45 -18.72 0.29
N PRO A 71 24.13 -18.88 1.41
CA PRO A 71 23.71 -19.77 2.49
C PRO A 71 22.42 -19.28 3.16
N THR A 72 21.46 -20.19 3.33
CA THR A 72 20.25 -19.96 4.12
C THR A 72 20.57 -19.96 5.60
N LYS A 73 19.71 -19.30 6.39
CA LYS A 73 19.73 -19.47 7.84
C LYS A 73 19.14 -20.84 8.19
N LYS A 74 19.70 -21.49 9.20
CA LYS A 74 19.11 -22.70 9.78
C LYS A 74 17.63 -22.47 10.09
N LYS A 75 16.74 -23.32 9.55
CA LYS A 75 15.28 -23.28 9.66
C LYS A 75 14.53 -22.44 8.60
N ASP A 76 15.18 -21.97 7.54
CA ASP A 76 14.43 -21.46 6.40
C ASP A 76 13.64 -22.60 5.75
N PHE A 77 12.41 -22.30 5.32
CA PHE A 77 11.52 -23.30 4.71
C PHE A 77 10.61 -22.69 3.65
N ALA A 78 10.07 -23.55 2.80
CA ALA A 78 8.92 -23.26 1.97
C ALA A 78 7.93 -24.44 2.03
N GLY A 79 6.66 -24.16 1.93
CA GLY A 79 5.64 -25.18 2.04
C GLY A 79 4.26 -24.66 1.66
N ILE A 80 3.27 -25.53 1.89
CA ILE A 80 1.85 -25.21 1.77
C ILE A 80 1.16 -25.49 3.09
N VAL A 81 0.06 -24.77 3.32
CA VAL A 81 -0.77 -24.93 4.51
C VAL A 81 -2.25 -24.89 4.15
N GLN A 82 -3.03 -25.71 4.82
CA GLN A 82 -4.49 -25.65 4.80
C GLN A 82 -5.02 -25.87 6.21
N VAL A 83 -6.03 -25.10 6.60
CA VAL A 83 -6.81 -25.37 7.81
C VAL A 83 -7.97 -26.26 7.46
N VAL A 84 -8.10 -27.40 8.14
CA VAL A 84 -9.14 -28.38 7.93
C VAL A 84 -9.79 -28.76 9.25
N GLU A 85 -11.09 -29.03 9.24
CA GLU A 85 -11.76 -29.62 10.37
C GLU A 85 -11.53 -31.13 10.35
N LEU A 86 -10.86 -31.64 11.37
CA LEU A 86 -10.65 -33.06 11.58
C LEU A 86 -11.57 -33.56 12.68
N THR A 87 -12.22 -34.66 12.42
CA THR A 87 -13.14 -35.37 13.33
C THR A 87 -12.58 -36.72 13.69
N HIS A 88 -13.20 -37.43 14.65
CA HIS A 88 -12.83 -38.82 14.98
C HIS A 88 -13.05 -39.80 13.85
N ALA A 89 -13.84 -39.45 12.81
CA ALA A 89 -13.97 -40.25 11.61
C ALA A 89 -12.74 -40.18 10.70
N ASP A 90 -11.88 -39.16 10.87
CA ASP A 90 -10.66 -38.99 10.09
C ASP A 90 -9.56 -39.86 10.69
N LYS A 91 -9.36 -41.05 10.16
CA LYS A 91 -8.40 -42.03 10.69
C LYS A 91 -6.96 -41.79 10.23
N GLY A 92 -6.76 -41.04 9.14
CA GLY A 92 -5.45 -40.82 8.61
C GLY A 92 -5.39 -39.76 7.51
N ILE A 93 -4.19 -39.50 7.02
CA ILE A 93 -3.92 -38.68 5.85
C ILE A 93 -2.99 -39.42 4.91
N SER A 94 -3.23 -39.33 3.61
CA SER A 94 -2.32 -39.82 2.59
C SER A 94 -2.01 -38.73 1.55
N PHE A 95 -0.82 -38.79 1.00
CA PHE A 95 -0.34 -37.88 -0.05
C PHE A 95 0.81 -38.53 -0.83
N PHE A 96 1.18 -37.93 -1.94
CA PHE A 96 2.32 -38.36 -2.74
C PHE A 96 3.43 -37.30 -2.69
N VAL A 97 4.68 -37.74 -2.62
CA VAL A 97 5.85 -36.88 -2.70
C VAL A 97 6.84 -37.41 -3.73
N LYS A 98 7.60 -36.51 -4.31
CA LYS A 98 8.66 -36.79 -5.25
C LYS A 98 9.77 -35.75 -5.04
N ASP A 99 11.02 -36.15 -5.12
CA ASP A 99 12.14 -35.21 -5.03
C ASP A 99 13.14 -35.44 -6.18
N ASN A 100 13.88 -34.36 -6.46
CA ASN A 100 15.00 -34.36 -7.41
C ASN A 100 16.18 -33.64 -6.77
N TYR A 101 16.95 -34.36 -5.99
CA TYR A 101 18.13 -33.83 -5.31
C TYR A 101 19.39 -34.13 -6.12
N MET A 102 20.10 -33.09 -6.52
CA MET A 102 21.31 -33.19 -7.34
C MET A 102 22.61 -33.33 -6.56
N GLY A 103 22.56 -33.41 -5.23
CA GLY A 103 23.71 -33.48 -4.34
C GLY A 103 24.23 -34.89 -4.11
N LYS A 104 25.52 -35.01 -3.78
CA LYS A 104 26.18 -36.33 -3.47
C LYS A 104 26.01 -36.78 -2.02
N THR A 105 25.54 -35.95 -1.12
CA THR A 105 25.39 -36.24 0.31
C THR A 105 23.97 -35.99 0.77
N LYS A 106 23.36 -37.02 1.33
CA LYS A 106 22.05 -37.00 2.00
C LYS A 106 22.16 -36.20 3.31
N ARG A 107 21.03 -35.60 3.79
CA ARG A 107 20.86 -34.99 5.14
C ARG A 107 20.93 -33.47 5.25
N TYR A 108 20.73 -32.74 4.16
CA TYR A 108 20.71 -31.28 4.24
C TYR A 108 19.29 -30.71 4.17
N HIS A 109 18.39 -31.35 3.41
CA HIS A 109 17.01 -30.93 3.23
C HIS A 109 16.08 -32.02 3.72
N TRP A 110 14.98 -31.60 4.33
CA TRP A 110 13.95 -32.48 4.90
C TRP A 110 12.60 -32.03 4.46
N MET A 111 11.71 -32.99 4.27
CA MET A 111 10.30 -32.81 4.09
C MET A 111 9.60 -33.08 5.42
N GLU A 112 8.64 -32.28 5.80
CA GLU A 112 7.80 -32.50 6.97
C GLU A 112 6.34 -32.31 6.65
N LEU A 113 5.49 -33.13 7.26
CA LEU A 113 4.07 -32.86 7.41
C LEU A 113 3.80 -32.55 8.88
N LEU A 114 3.17 -31.42 9.13
CA LEU A 114 2.82 -30.96 10.48
C LEU A 114 1.30 -30.92 10.61
N LEU A 115 0.83 -31.31 11.78
CA LEU A 115 -0.50 -31.02 12.25
C LEU A 115 -0.37 -29.95 13.32
N ASP A 116 -0.83 -28.72 13.01
CA ASP A 116 -0.51 -27.48 13.72
C ASP A 116 1.02 -27.23 13.77
N GLU A 117 1.65 -27.38 14.92
CA GLU A 117 3.11 -27.25 15.08
C GLU A 117 3.82 -28.57 15.34
N GLU A 118 3.09 -29.69 15.47
CA GLU A 118 3.64 -31.01 15.71
C GLU A 118 4.00 -31.69 14.39
N VAL A 119 5.25 -32.11 14.25
CA VAL A 119 5.70 -32.91 13.11
C VAL A 119 5.12 -34.33 13.25
N ILE A 120 4.20 -34.67 12.36
CA ILE A 120 3.56 -35.99 12.33
C ILE A 120 4.22 -36.95 11.33
N TRP A 121 5.02 -36.42 10.43
CA TRP A 121 5.84 -37.17 9.48
C TRP A 121 7.04 -36.35 9.06
N GLU A 122 8.19 -36.98 8.89
CA GLU A 122 9.39 -36.40 8.30
C GLU A 122 10.11 -37.40 7.40
N ALA A 123 10.77 -36.89 6.35
CA ALA A 123 11.66 -37.64 5.50
C ALA A 123 12.81 -36.79 4.99
N ASP A 124 13.95 -37.45 4.75
CA ASP A 124 15.10 -36.85 4.11
C ASP A 124 14.82 -36.71 2.61
N VAL A 125 15.21 -35.59 2.03
CA VAL A 125 15.25 -35.42 0.58
C VAL A 125 16.46 -36.16 0.06
N ALA A 126 16.22 -37.36 -0.47
CA ALA A 126 17.27 -38.38 -0.62
C ALA A 126 17.94 -38.41 -1.99
N GLY A 127 17.42 -37.67 -2.98
CA GLY A 127 17.89 -37.76 -4.37
C GLY A 127 17.77 -39.21 -4.87
N GLY A 128 16.56 -39.61 -5.18
CA GLY A 128 16.25 -40.92 -5.74
C GLY A 128 15.88 -40.82 -7.20
N ASP A 129 15.39 -41.90 -7.73
CA ASP A 129 15.03 -42.08 -9.15
C ASP A 129 13.82 -41.26 -9.60
N ALA A 130 13.52 -40.16 -8.90
CA ALA A 130 12.46 -39.21 -9.22
C ALA A 130 11.07 -39.84 -9.40
N GLU A 131 10.77 -40.92 -8.68
CA GLU A 131 9.44 -41.54 -8.68
C GLU A 131 8.54 -41.03 -7.55
N TRP A 132 7.22 -41.02 -7.80
CA TRP A 132 6.23 -40.63 -6.82
C TRP A 132 6.11 -41.68 -5.71
N GLN A 133 6.33 -41.26 -4.47
CA GLN A 133 6.17 -42.11 -3.28
C GLN A 133 4.88 -41.78 -2.56
N LYS A 134 4.07 -42.77 -2.25
CA LYS A 134 2.85 -42.60 -1.46
C LYS A 134 3.20 -42.68 0.02
N VAL A 135 2.78 -41.63 0.75
CA VAL A 135 2.83 -41.57 2.21
C VAL A 135 1.41 -41.78 2.76
N SER A 136 1.28 -42.57 3.80
CA SER A 136 0.01 -42.77 4.52
C SER A 136 0.26 -42.79 6.01
N LEU A 137 -0.44 -41.95 6.76
CA LEU A 137 -0.24 -41.72 8.19
C LEU A 137 -1.53 -41.99 8.97
N ASP A 138 -1.40 -42.60 10.13
CA ASP A 138 -2.51 -42.77 11.09
C ASP A 138 -2.58 -41.54 11.99
N LEU A 139 -3.75 -40.86 11.97
CA LEU A 139 -4.01 -39.67 12.78
C LEU A 139 -4.72 -39.99 14.11
N THR A 140 -5.13 -41.23 14.37
CA THR A 140 -5.92 -41.59 15.55
C THR A 140 -5.29 -41.23 16.88
N ARG A 141 -3.94 -41.19 16.95
CA ARG A 141 -3.21 -40.77 18.15
C ARG A 141 -3.28 -39.27 18.41
N TYR A 142 -3.58 -38.45 17.39
CA TYR A 142 -3.65 -37.00 17.47
C TYR A 142 -5.06 -36.48 17.71
N LEU A 143 -6.07 -37.23 17.30
CA LEU A 143 -7.49 -36.89 17.31
C LEU A 143 -8.22 -37.63 18.43
N LYS A 144 -8.08 -37.19 19.69
CA LYS A 144 -8.74 -37.82 20.86
C LYS A 144 -9.98 -37.03 21.28
N GLU A 145 -11.09 -37.74 21.46
CA GLU A 145 -12.35 -37.17 21.88
C GLU A 145 -12.26 -36.43 23.22
N GLY A 146 -12.78 -35.22 23.30
CA GLY A 146 -12.91 -34.44 24.53
C GLY A 146 -11.64 -34.02 25.23
N LYS A 147 -10.46 -34.36 24.73
CA LYS A 147 -9.18 -33.97 25.30
C LYS A 147 -8.52 -32.85 24.49
N ARG A 148 -7.98 -31.86 25.23
CA ARG A 148 -7.07 -30.86 24.63
C ARG A 148 -5.79 -31.60 24.23
N THR A 149 -5.56 -31.75 22.94
CA THR A 149 -4.28 -32.26 22.43
C THR A 149 -3.32 -31.09 22.42
N ARG A 150 -2.21 -31.20 23.15
CA ARG A 150 -1.15 -30.18 23.12
C ARG A 150 -0.32 -30.43 21.87
N ILE A 151 -0.43 -29.54 20.92
CA ILE A 151 0.32 -29.57 19.66
C ILE A 151 1.23 -28.34 19.69
N GLY A 152 2.51 -28.57 19.94
CA GLY A 152 3.49 -27.50 20.15
C GLY A 152 3.21 -26.66 21.39
N ARG A 153 3.33 -25.33 21.27
CA ARG A 153 3.01 -24.37 22.35
C ARG A 153 1.52 -24.05 22.46
N ASN A 154 0.74 -24.36 21.44
CA ASN A 154 -0.67 -24.08 21.39
C ASN A 154 -1.50 -25.34 21.70
N THR A 155 -2.60 -25.16 22.41
CA THR A 155 -3.55 -26.24 22.72
C THR A 155 -4.81 -26.01 21.90
N TYR A 156 -5.12 -26.92 20.98
CA TYR A 156 -6.34 -26.87 20.18
C TYR A 156 -7.38 -27.88 20.66
N ARG A 157 -8.66 -27.53 20.56
CA ARG A 157 -9.76 -28.47 20.74
C ARG A 157 -10.04 -29.14 19.39
N ALA A 158 -10.49 -30.39 19.41
CA ALA A 158 -10.91 -31.15 18.22
C ALA A 158 -12.03 -30.50 17.40
N GLU A 159 -12.75 -29.55 18.02
CA GLU A 159 -13.84 -28.76 17.38
C GLU A 159 -13.35 -27.50 16.61
N LYS A 160 -12.05 -27.24 16.63
CA LYS A 160 -11.45 -26.10 15.88
C LYS A 160 -10.53 -26.68 14.80
N GLY A 161 -10.57 -26.08 13.62
CA GLY A 161 -9.81 -26.54 12.48
C GLY A 161 -8.31 -26.76 12.78
N TYR A 162 -7.78 -27.86 12.29
CA TYR A 162 -6.36 -28.16 12.37
C TYR A 162 -5.63 -27.58 11.18
N LYS A 163 -4.45 -27.02 11.44
CA LYS A 163 -3.56 -26.53 10.40
C LYS A 163 -2.68 -27.66 9.89
N ILE A 164 -2.93 -28.14 8.68
CA ILE A 164 -2.06 -29.10 8.01
C ILE A 164 -1.03 -28.30 7.21
N THR A 165 0.26 -28.54 7.49
CA THR A 165 1.38 -27.87 6.81
C THR A 165 2.31 -28.92 6.22
N PHE A 166 2.51 -28.93 4.90
CA PHE A 166 3.61 -29.62 4.25
C PHE A 166 4.72 -28.60 3.97
N ARG A 167 5.96 -28.89 4.40
CA ARG A 167 7.10 -27.99 4.16
C ARG A 167 8.38 -28.71 3.84
N VAL A 168 9.25 -28.04 3.12
CA VAL A 168 10.64 -28.42 2.86
C VAL A 168 11.54 -27.42 3.57
N PHE A 169 12.51 -27.89 4.35
CA PHE A 169 13.39 -27.00 5.09
C PHE A 169 14.84 -27.50 5.10
N GLU A 170 15.77 -26.59 5.41
CA GLU A 170 17.20 -26.88 5.49
C GLU A 170 17.63 -27.02 6.96
N ARG A 171 18.21 -28.17 7.29
CA ARG A 171 18.75 -28.44 8.67
C ARG A 171 20.12 -27.84 8.88
N ASN A 172 20.94 -27.71 7.86
CA ASN A 172 22.32 -27.25 7.95
C ASN A 172 22.63 -26.16 6.93
N ALA A 173 23.08 -25.00 7.39
CA ALA A 173 23.30 -23.78 6.62
C ALA A 173 24.46 -23.80 5.60
N VAL A 174 24.91 -24.93 5.10
CA VAL A 174 26.16 -25.03 4.29
C VAL A 174 25.94 -25.67 2.92
N ASN A 175 24.71 -25.88 2.49
CA ASN A 175 24.48 -26.58 1.23
C ASN A 175 24.47 -25.65 0.01
N ARG A 176 25.23 -26.01 -1.02
CA ARG A 176 25.33 -25.30 -2.30
C ARG A 176 24.59 -25.99 -3.44
N PHE A 177 23.80 -27.01 -3.18
CA PHE A 177 23.09 -27.79 -4.20
C PHE A 177 21.61 -27.40 -4.25
N GLY A 178 21.07 -27.28 -5.44
CA GLY A 178 19.64 -27.09 -5.65
C GLY A 178 18.85 -28.34 -5.30
N VAL A 179 17.62 -28.16 -4.82
CA VAL A 179 16.66 -29.23 -4.58
C VAL A 179 15.30 -28.84 -5.15
N GLN A 180 14.61 -29.81 -5.71
CA GLN A 180 13.21 -29.70 -6.09
C GLN A 180 12.44 -30.81 -5.41
N VAL A 181 11.32 -30.47 -4.81
CA VAL A 181 10.40 -31.40 -4.15
C VAL A 181 8.99 -31.10 -4.66
N TRP A 182 8.24 -32.14 -4.99
CA TRP A 182 6.84 -32.05 -5.36
C TRP A 182 5.98 -32.82 -4.37
N ALA A 183 4.80 -32.29 -4.08
CA ALA A 183 3.79 -32.99 -3.31
C ALA A 183 2.43 -32.91 -4.04
N ASP A 184 1.61 -33.96 -3.92
CA ASP A 184 0.34 -34.06 -4.64
C ASP A 184 -0.66 -34.95 -3.91
N ASN A 185 -1.94 -34.74 -4.23
CA ASN A 185 -3.06 -35.61 -3.90
C ASN A 185 -3.19 -35.93 -2.41
N PHE A 186 -3.28 -34.89 -1.59
CA PHE A 186 -3.57 -35.03 -0.16
C PHE A 186 -5.00 -35.51 0.05
N LYS A 187 -5.20 -36.62 0.79
CA LYS A 187 -6.51 -37.20 1.10
C LYS A 187 -6.64 -37.53 2.57
N LEU A 188 -7.77 -37.19 3.17
CA LEU A 188 -8.15 -37.70 4.47
C LEU A 188 -8.73 -39.12 4.31
N LEU A 189 -8.26 -40.03 5.16
CA LEU A 189 -8.71 -41.43 5.20
C LEU A 189 -9.80 -41.54 6.25
N ARG A 190 -11.06 -41.70 5.83
CA ARG A 190 -12.22 -41.84 6.70
C ARG A 190 -12.74 -43.25 6.67
N GLU A 191 -13.24 -43.76 7.83
CA GLU A 191 -14.12 -44.92 7.84
C GLU A 191 -15.49 -44.51 7.28
N THR A 192 -15.92 -45.18 6.24
CA THR A 192 -17.21 -44.92 5.55
C THR A 192 -18.40 -45.40 6.40
N PRO A 193 -19.63 -44.90 6.22
CA PRO A 193 -20.03 -43.50 6.10
C PRO A 193 -21.11 -43.16 7.14
N ALA A 194 -21.13 -41.98 7.65
CA ALA A 194 -22.36 -41.38 8.13
C ALA A 194 -22.75 -40.26 7.18
N ASN A 195 -23.97 -40.36 6.67
CA ASN A 195 -24.79 -39.43 5.92
C ASN A 195 -24.26 -37.98 5.82
N PRO A 196 -24.15 -37.37 4.60
CA PRO A 196 -23.62 -36.06 4.37
C PRO A 196 -24.48 -34.86 4.87
N GLN A 197 -25.49 -35.08 5.70
CA GLN A 197 -26.49 -34.07 6.06
C GLN A 197 -26.30 -33.36 7.41
N ASN A 198 -25.21 -33.59 8.13
CA ASN A 198 -24.93 -32.85 9.38
C ASN A 198 -23.53 -32.26 9.39
N CYS A 199 -23.27 -31.25 8.56
CA CYS A 199 -22.23 -30.28 8.79
C CYS A 199 -22.76 -29.23 9.77
N ASP A 200 -22.19 -29.16 10.95
CA ASP A 200 -22.50 -28.08 11.93
C ASP A 200 -22.24 -26.70 11.30
N LYS A 201 -23.34 -25.93 11.16
CA LYS A 201 -23.46 -24.67 10.45
C LYS A 201 -22.88 -23.48 11.24
N LYS A 202 -21.65 -23.57 11.75
CA LYS A 202 -21.03 -22.40 12.41
C LYS A 202 -20.27 -21.54 11.41
N LYS A 203 -20.55 -20.22 11.43
CA LYS A 203 -19.81 -19.20 10.67
C LYS A 203 -18.30 -19.40 10.85
N VAL A 204 -17.61 -19.74 9.77
CA VAL A 204 -16.14 -19.78 9.73
C VAL A 204 -15.67 -18.36 9.53
N PRO A 205 -14.63 -17.91 10.26
CA PRO A 205 -14.06 -16.58 10.07
C PRO A 205 -13.61 -16.34 8.62
N PRO A 206 -13.63 -15.09 8.14
CA PRO A 206 -13.30 -14.76 6.77
C PRO A 206 -11.89 -15.23 6.40
N GLN A 207 -11.81 -16.02 5.34
CA GLN A 207 -10.53 -16.47 4.76
C GLN A 207 -10.31 -15.79 3.41
N LEU A 208 -9.04 -15.63 3.01
CA LEU A 208 -8.69 -14.93 1.76
C LEU A 208 -9.45 -15.45 0.54
N ASN A 209 -9.72 -16.74 0.49
CA ASN A 209 -10.39 -17.42 -0.63
C ASN A 209 -11.92 -17.37 -0.59
N GLU A 210 -12.53 -16.79 0.44
CA GLU A 210 -13.98 -16.81 0.65
C GLU A 210 -14.70 -15.54 0.15
N LEU A 211 -14.05 -14.68 -0.60
CA LEU A 211 -14.68 -13.47 -1.14
C LEU A 211 -15.82 -13.79 -2.13
N LEU A 212 -15.75 -14.89 -2.86
CA LEU A 212 -16.74 -15.27 -3.87
C LEU A 212 -17.90 -16.11 -3.31
N VAL A 213 -18.05 -16.12 -2.00
CA VAL A 213 -19.19 -16.76 -1.32
C VAL A 213 -19.86 -15.80 -0.35
N TYR A 214 -21.13 -16.01 -0.08
CA TYR A 214 -21.90 -15.30 0.94
C TYR A 214 -22.67 -16.30 1.80
N TYR A 215 -23.12 -15.90 2.98
CA TYR A 215 -24.03 -16.69 3.83
C TYR A 215 -25.47 -16.40 3.44
N ASP A 216 -26.28 -17.43 3.26
CA ASP A 216 -27.72 -17.28 3.09
C ASP A 216 -28.44 -17.12 4.44
N GLU A 217 -29.77 -17.15 4.43
CA GLU A 217 -30.61 -16.97 5.62
C GLU A 217 -30.51 -18.13 6.62
N ASP A 218 -30.01 -19.28 6.17
CA ASP A 218 -29.74 -20.46 6.98
C ASP A 218 -28.27 -20.55 7.44
N ASP A 219 -27.48 -19.48 7.28
CA ASP A 219 -26.03 -19.42 7.52
C ASP A 219 -25.20 -20.44 6.69
N LEU A 220 -25.70 -20.82 5.50
CA LEU A 220 -24.99 -21.71 4.59
C LEU A 220 -24.20 -20.92 3.56
N PHE A 221 -23.00 -21.39 3.24
CA PHE A 221 -22.19 -20.84 2.15
C PHE A 221 -22.87 -21.02 0.79
N GLN A 222 -23.04 -19.92 0.08
CA GLN A 222 -23.57 -19.87 -1.26
C GLN A 222 -22.61 -19.17 -2.20
N PRO A 223 -22.37 -19.68 -3.41
CA PRO A 223 -21.51 -19.01 -4.38
C PRO A 223 -22.14 -17.71 -4.88
N ILE A 224 -21.32 -16.71 -5.12
CA ILE A 224 -21.75 -15.48 -5.77
C ILE A 224 -21.92 -15.75 -7.26
N ALA A 225 -23.20 -15.80 -7.71
CA ALA A 225 -23.56 -16.10 -9.10
C ALA A 225 -24.42 -15.00 -9.76
N LYS A 226 -24.93 -14.04 -9.00
CA LYS A 226 -25.86 -13.00 -9.46
C LYS A 226 -25.54 -11.64 -8.82
N PRO A 227 -25.95 -10.50 -9.42
CA PRO A 227 -25.69 -9.16 -8.87
C PRO A 227 -26.18 -8.95 -7.42
N GLU A 228 -27.32 -9.53 -7.05
CA GLU A 228 -27.87 -9.42 -5.70
C GLU A 228 -26.99 -10.14 -4.65
N HIS A 229 -26.25 -11.19 -5.03
CA HIS A 229 -25.34 -11.89 -4.13
C HIS A 229 -24.14 -11.02 -3.72
N PHE A 230 -23.66 -10.14 -4.62
CA PHE A 230 -22.63 -9.15 -4.25
C PHE A 230 -23.12 -8.16 -3.20
N LYS A 231 -24.40 -7.72 -3.29
CA LYS A 231 -24.99 -6.85 -2.28
C LYS A 231 -25.09 -7.56 -0.93
N LYS A 232 -25.52 -8.84 -0.91
CA LYS A 232 -25.55 -9.66 0.31
C LYS A 232 -24.16 -9.81 0.92
N LYS A 233 -23.15 -10.18 0.11
CA LYS A 233 -21.76 -10.30 0.59
C LYS A 233 -21.24 -8.97 1.15
N ARG A 234 -21.45 -7.88 0.42
CA ARG A 234 -21.05 -6.53 0.89
C ARG A 234 -21.71 -6.19 2.22
N GLN A 235 -23.01 -6.44 2.38
CA GLN A 235 -23.71 -6.21 3.65
C GLN A 235 -23.10 -7.03 4.79
N GLN A 236 -22.81 -8.30 4.56
CA GLN A 236 -22.16 -9.17 5.55
C GLN A 236 -20.78 -8.66 5.96
N ILE A 237 -20.02 -8.10 5.01
CA ILE A 237 -18.73 -7.44 5.32
C ILE A 237 -18.97 -6.20 6.20
N ILE A 238 -19.91 -5.34 5.83
CA ILE A 238 -20.26 -4.15 6.61
C ILE A 238 -20.72 -4.52 8.02
N ASP A 239 -21.58 -5.53 8.15
CA ASP A 239 -22.05 -6.02 9.46
C ASP A 239 -20.88 -6.55 10.29
N GLY A 240 -19.95 -7.28 9.67
CA GLY A 240 -18.72 -7.73 10.33
C GLY A 240 -17.82 -6.56 10.76
N MET A 241 -17.68 -5.54 9.91
CA MET A 241 -16.94 -4.33 10.26
C MET A 241 -17.58 -3.64 11.47
N LEU A 242 -18.89 -3.47 11.51
CA LEU A 242 -19.60 -2.88 12.65
C LEU A 242 -19.43 -3.71 13.94
N GLN A 243 -19.42 -5.04 13.84
CA GLN A 243 -19.14 -5.92 15.00
C GLN A 243 -17.72 -5.76 15.54
N GLY A 244 -16.73 -5.60 14.64
CA GLY A 244 -15.32 -5.46 15.03
C GLY A 244 -14.88 -4.05 15.39
N MET A 245 -15.59 -3.05 14.87
CA MET A 245 -15.22 -1.62 15.03
C MET A 245 -16.11 -0.87 16.01
N GLY A 246 -17.38 -1.25 16.17
CA GLY A 246 -18.41 -0.51 16.90
C GLY A 246 -19.57 -0.10 15.99
N GLN A 247 -20.61 0.50 16.57
CA GLN A 247 -21.81 0.86 15.83
C GLN A 247 -21.71 2.28 15.28
N LEU A 248 -22.08 2.46 14.01
CA LEU A 248 -22.17 3.77 13.38
C LEU A 248 -23.50 4.45 13.79
N PRO A 249 -23.47 5.57 14.52
CA PRO A 249 -24.69 6.27 14.90
C PRO A 249 -25.39 6.91 13.70
N ASP A 250 -26.68 7.21 13.86
CA ASP A 250 -27.45 8.00 12.89
C ASP A 250 -26.78 9.35 12.64
N ARG A 251 -26.79 9.76 11.38
CA ARG A 251 -26.13 10.97 10.92
C ARG A 251 -27.16 12.07 10.62
N PRO A 252 -26.87 13.32 11.00
CA PRO A 252 -27.73 14.45 10.63
C PRO A 252 -27.85 14.59 9.10
N THR A 253 -29.02 14.89 8.60
CA THR A 253 -29.22 15.30 7.20
C THR A 253 -28.68 16.71 7.02
N ARG A 254 -27.93 16.95 5.96
CA ARG A 254 -27.32 18.25 5.63
C ARG A 254 -27.56 18.57 4.16
N ASN A 255 -28.10 19.77 3.90
CA ASN A 255 -28.48 20.19 2.56
C ASN A 255 -27.72 21.45 2.11
N SER A 256 -27.04 22.13 3.04
CA SER A 256 -26.32 23.38 2.78
C SER A 256 -25.09 23.50 3.69
N LEU A 257 -24.21 24.48 3.42
CA LEU A 257 -23.03 24.73 4.26
C LEU A 257 -23.42 25.27 5.67
N GLU A 258 -24.56 25.92 5.80
CA GLU A 258 -25.05 26.45 7.07
C GLU A 258 -25.34 25.33 8.08
N ASP A 259 -25.65 24.11 7.60
CA ASP A 259 -25.94 22.95 8.45
C ASP A 259 -24.72 22.41 9.21
N PHE A 260 -23.52 22.97 8.99
CA PHE A 260 -22.27 22.49 9.57
C PHE A 260 -21.67 23.41 10.65
N ASP A 261 -22.20 24.61 10.89
CA ASP A 261 -21.57 25.64 11.74
C ASP A 261 -20.07 25.81 11.43
N ILE A 262 -19.75 26.07 10.15
CA ILE A 262 -18.36 26.18 9.71
C ILE A 262 -17.76 27.47 10.24
N ARG A 263 -16.63 27.33 10.95
CA ARG A 263 -15.79 28.44 11.42
C ARG A 263 -14.45 28.42 10.70
N VAL A 264 -14.13 29.53 10.02
CA VAL A 264 -12.81 29.70 9.40
C VAL A 264 -11.89 30.37 10.40
N VAL A 265 -10.89 29.62 10.88
CA VAL A 265 -9.92 30.11 11.86
C VAL A 265 -8.79 30.86 11.18
N ASP A 266 -8.36 30.41 10.02
CA ASP A 266 -7.29 31.02 9.22
C ASP A 266 -7.53 30.74 7.73
N SER A 267 -7.05 31.66 6.88
CA SER A 267 -7.16 31.52 5.44
C SER A 267 -5.92 32.11 4.75
N GLN A 268 -5.19 31.28 4.02
CA GLN A 268 -3.94 31.63 3.36
C GLN A 268 -4.01 31.31 1.87
N VAL A 269 -3.71 32.29 1.03
CA VAL A 269 -3.48 32.03 -0.40
C VAL A 269 -2.09 31.48 -0.59
N ARG A 270 -1.98 30.29 -1.22
CA ARG A 270 -0.72 29.61 -1.49
C ARG A 270 -0.61 29.22 -2.96
N GLY A 271 -0.08 30.11 -3.76
CA GLY A 271 0.08 29.89 -5.20
C GLY A 271 -1.27 29.68 -5.90
N ARG A 272 -1.56 28.43 -6.26
CA ARG A 272 -2.78 28.06 -7.05
C ARG A 272 -4.00 27.72 -6.20
N TYR A 273 -3.91 27.72 -4.90
CA TYR A 273 -5.02 27.35 -4.01
C TYR A 273 -5.07 28.24 -2.77
N THR A 274 -6.24 28.29 -2.14
CA THR A 274 -6.41 28.81 -0.79
C THR A 274 -6.42 27.64 0.19
N LYS A 275 -5.62 27.71 1.25
CA LYS A 275 -5.70 26.83 2.41
C LYS A 275 -6.52 27.53 3.48
N LYS A 276 -7.60 26.94 3.93
CA LYS A 276 -8.37 27.38 5.08
C LYS A 276 -8.19 26.38 6.25
N THR A 277 -7.94 26.90 7.45
CA THR A 277 -8.08 26.13 8.68
C THR A 277 -9.51 26.34 9.14
N ILE A 278 -10.28 25.27 9.21
CA ILE A 278 -11.70 25.30 9.57
C ILE A 278 -12.01 24.36 10.71
N SER A 279 -13.09 24.67 11.42
CA SER A 279 -13.80 23.72 12.26
C SER A 279 -15.28 23.68 11.87
N PHE A 280 -15.92 22.53 12.06
CA PHE A 280 -17.33 22.33 11.76
C PHE A 280 -17.94 21.26 12.66
N GLU A 281 -19.25 21.24 12.83
CA GLU A 281 -19.93 20.21 13.61
C GLU A 281 -20.23 18.96 12.80
N ALA A 282 -19.74 17.80 13.24
CA ALA A 282 -20.14 16.49 12.70
C ALA A 282 -21.51 16.03 13.25
N ALA A 283 -21.81 16.36 14.50
CA ALA A 283 -23.10 16.29 15.15
C ALA A 283 -23.15 17.42 16.18
N LYS A 284 -24.29 17.65 16.80
CA LYS A 284 -24.44 18.73 17.77
C LYS A 284 -23.41 18.64 18.90
N GLY A 285 -22.55 19.65 18.99
CA GLY A 285 -21.44 19.72 19.94
C GLY A 285 -20.20 18.86 19.59
N GLU A 286 -20.22 18.12 18.51
CA GLU A 286 -19.08 17.29 18.06
C GLU A 286 -18.29 18.02 16.95
N VAL A 287 -17.27 18.75 17.37
CA VAL A 287 -16.46 19.57 16.49
C VAL A 287 -15.39 18.75 15.78
N VAL A 288 -15.24 18.97 14.48
CA VAL A 288 -14.16 18.43 13.63
C VAL A 288 -13.28 19.59 13.17
N HIS A 289 -11.99 19.45 13.34
CA HIS A 289 -10.98 20.39 12.84
C HIS A 289 -10.41 19.90 11.54
N ALA A 290 -10.33 20.75 10.51
CA ALA A 290 -9.86 20.35 9.19
C ALA A 290 -9.06 21.44 8.49
N PHE A 291 -8.22 21.04 7.53
CA PHE A 291 -7.78 21.92 6.45
C PHE A 291 -8.70 21.74 5.25
N LEU A 292 -9.08 22.85 4.64
CA LEU A 292 -9.80 22.89 3.37
C LEU A 292 -8.91 23.61 2.35
N TYR A 293 -8.58 22.88 1.28
CA TYR A 293 -7.80 23.40 0.16
C TYR A 293 -8.74 23.65 -1.02
N GLU A 294 -8.83 24.90 -1.45
CA GLU A 294 -9.71 25.34 -2.55
C GLU A 294 -8.87 25.89 -3.70
N PRO A 295 -8.93 25.30 -4.90
CA PRO A 295 -8.20 25.81 -6.07
C PRO A 295 -8.68 27.21 -6.45
N LEU A 296 -7.73 28.10 -6.74
CA LEU A 296 -8.05 29.47 -7.16
C LEU A 296 -8.42 29.57 -8.65
N ASN A 297 -7.93 28.65 -9.48
CA ASN A 297 -8.03 28.72 -10.93
C ASN A 297 -9.27 28.02 -11.45
N LYS A 298 -10.46 28.57 -11.19
CA LYS A 298 -11.73 28.04 -11.68
C LYS A 298 -12.45 29.06 -12.56
N LYS A 299 -13.16 28.58 -13.56
CA LYS A 299 -14.10 29.38 -14.31
C LYS A 299 -15.39 29.63 -13.48
N PRO A 300 -16.10 30.70 -13.65
CA PRO A 300 -17.40 30.88 -13.01
C PRO A 300 -18.32 29.67 -13.30
N GLY A 301 -18.91 29.11 -12.25
CA GLY A 301 -19.77 27.92 -12.36
C GLY A 301 -19.06 26.58 -12.57
N GLU A 302 -17.72 26.54 -12.66
CA GLU A 302 -16.95 25.30 -12.79
C GLU A 302 -17.00 24.49 -11.51
N LYS A 303 -17.39 23.21 -11.64
CA LYS A 303 -17.41 22.25 -10.55
C LYS A 303 -16.19 21.34 -10.61
N ARG A 304 -15.54 21.12 -9.48
CA ARG A 304 -14.32 20.35 -9.30
C ARG A 304 -14.59 19.03 -8.60
N PRO A 305 -13.77 18.01 -8.77
CA PRO A 305 -13.85 16.85 -7.89
C PRO A 305 -13.50 17.22 -6.46
N GLY A 306 -14.18 16.58 -5.49
CA GLY A 306 -13.91 16.69 -4.05
C GLY A 306 -13.12 15.49 -3.53
N VAL A 307 -12.21 15.71 -2.60
CA VAL A 307 -11.40 14.64 -2.02
C VAL A 307 -11.33 14.77 -0.51
N VAL A 308 -11.60 13.68 0.22
CA VAL A 308 -11.26 13.57 1.63
C VAL A 308 -9.85 13.01 1.75
N GLY A 309 -8.91 13.84 2.18
CA GLY A 309 -7.52 13.48 2.45
C GLY A 309 -7.36 13.05 3.90
N MET A 310 -6.66 11.94 4.15
CA MET A 310 -6.54 11.37 5.49
C MET A 310 -5.09 11.22 5.90
N HIS A 311 -4.75 11.83 7.05
CA HIS A 311 -3.37 11.91 7.54
C HIS A 311 -2.87 10.59 8.14
N PRO A 312 -1.54 10.34 8.12
CA PRO A 312 -0.91 9.24 8.84
C PRO A 312 -0.96 9.45 10.36
N THR A 313 -0.63 8.41 11.12
CA THR A 313 -0.43 8.53 12.57
C THR A 313 0.66 9.56 12.88
N GLY A 314 0.32 10.60 13.61
CA GLY A 314 1.25 11.64 14.03
C GLY A 314 0.57 12.72 14.85
N GLN A 315 1.22 13.22 15.92
CA GLN A 315 0.67 14.19 16.85
C GLN A 315 0.13 15.47 16.17
N ALA A 316 0.75 15.85 15.04
CA ALA A 316 0.33 17.01 14.26
C ALA A 316 -1.00 16.82 13.51
N GLY A 317 -1.59 15.61 13.48
CA GLY A 317 -2.82 15.33 12.76
C GLY A 317 -2.74 15.77 11.29
N LYS A 318 -3.71 16.57 10.82
CA LYS A 318 -3.69 17.20 9.49
C LYS A 318 -2.44 18.02 9.21
N GLY A 319 -1.76 18.53 10.25
CA GLY A 319 -0.49 19.28 10.13
C GLY A 319 0.68 18.44 9.59
N CYS A 320 0.58 17.10 9.61
CA CYS A 320 1.58 16.21 9.00
C CYS A 320 1.81 16.53 7.52
N PHE A 321 0.79 16.98 6.81
CA PHE A 321 0.89 17.33 5.39
C PHE A 321 1.67 18.62 5.11
N GLU A 322 1.81 19.46 6.10
CA GLU A 322 2.63 20.69 6.02
C GLU A 322 4.10 20.44 6.38
N SER A 323 4.33 19.43 7.23
CA SER A 323 5.66 19.13 7.79
C SER A 323 6.33 17.90 7.16
N TRP A 324 5.57 17.03 6.52
CA TRP A 324 6.06 15.79 5.89
C TRP A 324 5.94 15.83 4.36
N PRO A 325 6.99 16.24 3.66
CA PRO A 325 6.95 16.38 2.19
C PRO A 325 6.65 15.09 1.43
N LEU A 326 6.85 13.92 2.05
CA LEU A 326 6.54 12.60 1.46
C LEU A 326 5.04 12.26 1.47
N CYS A 327 4.23 13.07 2.15
CA CYS A 327 2.78 12.87 2.26
C CYS A 327 1.99 14.07 1.70
N ASN A 328 2.57 14.93 0.86
CA ASN A 328 1.96 16.17 0.37
C ASN A 328 0.78 15.97 -0.61
N PHE A 329 0.23 14.77 -0.71
CA PHE A 329 -0.83 14.50 -1.68
C PHE A 329 -2.08 15.43 -1.56
N PRO A 330 -2.51 15.98 -0.42
CA PRO A 330 -3.61 16.93 -0.40
C PRO A 330 -3.24 18.24 -1.10
N ILE A 331 -2.00 18.71 -0.89
CA ILE A 331 -1.47 19.93 -1.52
C ILE A 331 -1.31 19.70 -3.02
N GLU A 332 -0.74 18.55 -3.42
CA GLU A 332 -0.56 18.16 -4.82
C GLU A 332 -1.91 18.10 -5.54
N LEU A 333 -2.93 17.49 -4.93
CA LEU A 333 -4.28 17.43 -5.49
C LEU A 333 -4.93 18.81 -5.59
N ALA A 334 -4.76 19.69 -4.58
CA ALA A 334 -5.24 21.06 -4.67
C ALA A 334 -4.57 21.83 -5.83
N MET A 335 -3.27 21.62 -6.04
CA MET A 335 -2.55 22.17 -7.18
C MET A 335 -3.03 21.59 -8.52
N LEU A 336 -3.49 20.35 -8.53
CA LEU A 336 -4.17 19.69 -9.65
C LEU A 336 -5.65 20.09 -9.78
N GLY A 337 -6.13 21.01 -8.97
CA GLY A 337 -7.46 21.59 -9.09
C GLY A 337 -8.57 20.89 -8.33
N TYR A 338 -8.26 19.94 -7.48
CA TYR A 338 -9.23 19.29 -6.60
C TYR A 338 -9.58 20.16 -5.40
N VAL A 339 -10.82 20.15 -4.95
CA VAL A 339 -11.18 20.65 -3.61
C VAL A 339 -10.87 19.54 -2.61
N VAL A 340 -9.99 19.81 -1.65
CA VAL A 340 -9.51 18.77 -0.72
C VAL A 340 -9.82 19.18 0.71
N ILE A 341 -10.53 18.33 1.46
CA ILE A 341 -10.73 18.49 2.90
C ILE A 341 -9.90 17.44 3.65
N VAL A 342 -9.19 17.89 4.70
CA VAL A 342 -8.32 17.03 5.51
C VAL A 342 -8.69 17.19 6.97
N PRO A 343 -9.57 16.32 7.52
CA PRO A 343 -9.90 16.37 8.93
C PRO A 343 -8.79 15.80 9.82
N ASP A 344 -8.72 16.26 11.06
CA ASP A 344 -8.01 15.54 12.12
C ASP A 344 -8.77 14.26 12.47
N TYR A 345 -8.04 13.16 12.59
CA TYR A 345 -8.57 11.95 13.20
C TYR A 345 -8.70 12.14 14.70
N PRO A 346 -9.68 11.53 15.37
CA PRO A 346 -9.85 11.64 16.83
C PRO A 346 -8.53 11.41 17.58
N SER A 347 -8.21 12.29 18.55
CA SER A 347 -6.98 12.27 19.35
C SER A 347 -5.69 12.72 18.63
N PHE A 348 -5.80 13.35 17.44
CA PHE A 348 -4.67 13.96 16.74
C PHE A 348 -4.94 15.42 16.39
N GLY A 349 -3.87 16.18 16.14
CA GLY A 349 -3.94 17.60 15.76
C GLY A 349 -4.72 18.44 16.77
N ASP A 350 -5.66 19.23 16.26
CA ASP A 350 -6.52 20.09 17.08
C ASP A 350 -7.68 19.32 17.75
N SER A 351 -7.82 18.01 17.47
CA SER A 351 -8.79 17.11 18.12
C SER A 351 -8.23 16.43 19.38
N GLN A 352 -7.19 16.98 19.99
CA GLN A 352 -6.58 16.54 21.23
C GLN A 352 -6.96 17.44 22.42
N PRO A 353 -7.17 16.85 23.63
CA PRO A 353 -7.41 15.42 23.88
C PRO A 353 -8.80 14.98 23.40
N TYR A 354 -8.98 13.67 23.16
CA TYR A 354 -10.26 13.09 22.82
C TYR A 354 -10.61 12.00 23.84
N ASP A 355 -11.81 12.08 24.41
CA ASP A 355 -12.32 11.11 25.38
C ASP A 355 -13.12 10.01 24.68
N PHE A 356 -12.47 8.85 24.49
CA PHE A 356 -13.09 7.69 23.88
C PHE A 356 -14.04 6.92 24.80
N ASP A 357 -13.95 7.13 26.12
CA ASP A 357 -14.74 6.38 27.10
C ASP A 357 -16.14 6.97 27.24
N SER A 358 -16.28 8.28 27.02
CA SER A 358 -17.56 8.98 27.11
C SER A 358 -18.30 9.15 25.78
N ASP A 359 -17.66 8.74 24.64
CA ASP A 359 -18.28 8.89 23.34
C ASP A 359 -19.33 7.79 23.04
N ARG A 360 -20.16 8.03 22.01
CA ARG A 360 -21.22 7.12 21.56
C ARG A 360 -20.79 6.15 20.45
N TYR A 361 -19.50 6.13 20.09
CA TYR A 361 -19.01 5.42 18.91
C TYR A 361 -18.43 4.05 19.25
N GLY A 362 -17.98 3.86 20.48
CA GLY A 362 -17.36 2.61 20.96
C GLY A 362 -15.98 2.35 20.37
N SER A 363 -15.50 3.18 19.46
CA SER A 363 -14.13 3.13 18.93
C SER A 363 -13.74 4.41 18.18
N GLY A 364 -12.45 4.73 18.22
CA GLY A 364 -11.91 5.84 17.42
C GLY A 364 -12.06 5.61 15.91
N THR A 365 -12.08 4.36 15.44
CA THR A 365 -12.30 4.04 14.03
C THR A 365 -13.70 4.44 13.58
N ILE A 366 -14.74 4.11 14.31
CA ILE A 366 -16.13 4.51 13.95
C ILE A 366 -16.30 6.01 14.07
N LYS A 367 -15.74 6.67 15.11
CA LYS A 367 -15.73 8.13 15.19
C LYS A 367 -15.02 8.76 13.99
N GLY A 368 -13.89 8.21 13.58
CA GLY A 368 -13.18 8.63 12.37
C GLY A 368 -14.03 8.48 11.11
N VAL A 369 -14.67 7.33 10.92
CA VAL A 369 -15.58 7.08 9.77
C VAL A 369 -16.73 8.09 9.76
N PHE A 370 -17.37 8.34 10.92
CA PHE A 370 -18.44 9.32 11.05
C PHE A 370 -17.98 10.73 10.61
N ASN A 371 -16.82 11.17 11.09
CA ASN A 371 -16.24 12.46 10.74
C ASN A 371 -15.90 12.53 9.22
N HIS A 372 -15.35 11.45 8.67
CA HIS A 372 -15.00 11.39 7.25
C HIS A 372 -16.25 11.40 6.34
N MET A 373 -17.32 10.70 6.73
CA MET A 373 -18.62 10.77 6.03
C MET A 373 -19.21 12.18 6.12
N THR A 374 -19.01 12.90 7.24
CA THR A 374 -19.41 14.30 7.33
C THR A 374 -18.60 15.21 6.42
N CYS A 375 -17.30 14.90 6.20
CA CYS A 375 -16.53 15.60 5.18
C CYS A 375 -17.06 15.34 3.77
N VAL A 376 -17.58 14.14 3.49
CA VAL A 376 -18.26 13.84 2.21
C VAL A 376 -19.53 14.68 2.08
N ASP A 377 -20.34 14.80 3.14
CA ASP A 377 -21.54 15.66 3.12
C ASP A 377 -21.17 17.11 2.81
N LEU A 378 -20.14 17.65 3.48
CA LEU A 378 -19.64 19.01 3.26
C LEU A 378 -19.18 19.20 1.82
N LEU A 379 -18.43 18.26 1.25
CA LEU A 379 -18.00 18.32 -0.14
C LEU A 379 -19.19 18.26 -1.11
N GLN A 380 -20.25 17.51 -0.80
CA GLN A 380 -21.44 17.44 -1.67
C GLN A 380 -22.19 18.77 -1.79
N VAL A 381 -22.23 19.54 -0.73
CA VAL A 381 -22.90 20.86 -0.72
C VAL A 381 -21.97 22.01 -1.02
N HIS A 382 -20.65 21.75 -1.12
CA HIS A 382 -19.66 22.78 -1.41
C HIS A 382 -19.89 23.39 -2.81
N PRO A 383 -19.94 24.74 -2.93
CA PRO A 383 -20.31 25.41 -4.19
C PRO A 383 -19.40 25.09 -5.37
N ASP A 384 -18.16 24.70 -5.11
CA ASP A 384 -17.16 24.42 -6.13
C ASP A 384 -16.99 22.93 -6.44
N VAL A 385 -17.71 22.05 -5.74
CA VAL A 385 -17.55 20.58 -5.88
C VAL A 385 -18.67 20.01 -6.76
N ASN A 386 -18.30 19.07 -7.63
CA ASN A 386 -19.26 18.19 -8.28
C ASN A 386 -19.62 17.06 -7.30
N PRO A 387 -20.87 16.99 -6.81
CA PRO A 387 -21.27 16.02 -5.80
C PRO A 387 -21.14 14.56 -6.23
N ASP A 388 -21.10 14.29 -7.55
CA ASP A 388 -20.92 12.95 -8.11
C ASP A 388 -19.45 12.55 -8.28
N LYS A 389 -18.50 13.47 -8.02
CA LYS A 389 -17.06 13.28 -8.21
C LYS A 389 -16.31 13.43 -6.87
N ILE A 390 -16.61 12.53 -5.93
CA ILE A 390 -15.97 12.52 -4.62
C ILE A 390 -15.10 11.27 -4.47
N GLY A 391 -13.87 11.46 -4.01
CA GLY A 391 -12.90 10.41 -3.72
C GLY A 391 -12.26 10.55 -2.36
N THR A 392 -11.44 9.56 -2.01
CA THR A 392 -10.66 9.59 -0.78
C THR A 392 -9.24 9.07 -1.02
N ILE A 393 -8.29 9.62 -0.26
CA ILE A 393 -6.88 9.26 -0.32
C ILE A 393 -6.25 9.34 1.07
N GLY A 394 -5.44 8.38 1.42
CA GLY A 394 -4.75 8.40 2.70
C GLY A 394 -3.50 7.53 2.75
N HIS A 395 -2.67 7.81 3.74
CA HIS A 395 -1.44 7.06 4.01
C HIS A 395 -1.45 6.49 5.42
N SER A 396 -0.99 5.24 5.60
CA SER A 396 -0.91 4.57 6.90
C SER A 396 -2.27 4.55 7.62
N LEU A 397 -2.42 5.18 8.79
CA LEU A 397 -3.72 5.42 9.45
C LEU A 397 -4.76 5.95 8.45
N GLY A 398 -4.41 6.95 7.65
CA GLY A 398 -5.28 7.49 6.62
C GLY A 398 -5.59 6.48 5.52
N GLY A 399 -4.67 5.56 5.24
CA GLY A 399 -4.83 4.54 4.18
C GLY A 399 -5.96 3.56 4.48
N HIS A 400 -6.02 3.00 5.70
CA HIS A 400 -7.16 2.15 6.07
C HIS A 400 -8.44 2.94 6.29
N ASN A 401 -8.36 4.17 6.80
CA ASN A 401 -9.54 5.03 6.90
C ASN A 401 -10.13 5.38 5.53
N ALA A 402 -9.31 5.52 4.49
CA ALA A 402 -9.80 5.68 3.12
C ALA A 402 -10.58 4.44 2.64
N MET A 403 -10.10 3.25 2.98
CA MET A 403 -10.83 2.00 2.68
C MET A 403 -12.15 1.93 3.46
N PHE A 404 -12.12 2.23 4.77
CA PHE A 404 -13.32 2.20 5.62
C PHE A 404 -14.36 3.21 5.15
N LEU A 405 -13.95 4.46 4.89
CA LEU A 405 -14.88 5.46 4.34
C LEU A 405 -15.54 4.95 3.06
N ALA A 406 -14.78 4.43 2.11
CA ALA A 406 -15.34 3.92 0.87
C ALA A 406 -16.21 2.68 1.05
N ALA A 407 -15.94 1.82 2.04
CA ALA A 407 -16.80 0.69 2.36
C ALA A 407 -18.16 1.13 2.92
N PHE A 408 -18.19 2.16 3.79
CA PHE A 408 -19.41 2.66 4.41
C PHE A 408 -20.18 3.69 3.56
N ASP A 409 -19.52 4.38 2.61
CA ASP A 409 -20.12 5.49 1.87
C ASP A 409 -20.01 5.28 0.34
N ASP A 410 -21.13 4.96 -0.29
CA ASP A 410 -21.22 4.69 -1.72
C ASP A 410 -21.04 5.93 -2.63
N ARG A 411 -21.07 7.12 -2.04
CA ARG A 411 -20.82 8.38 -2.76
C ARG A 411 -19.34 8.53 -3.14
N VAL A 412 -18.44 7.84 -2.43
CA VAL A 412 -17.00 7.79 -2.73
C VAL A 412 -16.77 6.92 -3.96
N LYS A 413 -16.31 7.49 -5.07
CA LYS A 413 -16.11 6.79 -6.35
C LYS A 413 -14.76 6.11 -6.49
N ILE A 414 -13.76 6.61 -5.77
CA ILE A 414 -12.41 6.06 -5.73
C ILE A 414 -11.84 6.15 -4.33
N ALA A 415 -11.25 5.06 -3.86
CA ALA A 415 -10.42 5.03 -2.65
C ALA A 415 -8.96 4.77 -3.02
N VAL A 416 -8.07 5.62 -2.53
CA VAL A 416 -6.61 5.45 -2.65
C VAL A 416 -6.04 5.16 -1.27
N SER A 417 -5.53 3.94 -1.08
CA SER A 417 -4.88 3.50 0.14
C SER A 417 -3.39 3.31 -0.07
N SER A 418 -2.58 4.08 0.63
CA SER A 418 -1.14 3.91 0.67
C SER A 418 -0.70 3.35 2.01
N CYS A 419 0.00 2.22 2.02
CA CYS A 419 0.50 1.57 3.23
C CYS A 419 -0.58 1.41 4.32
N GLY A 420 -1.84 1.17 3.93
CA GLY A 420 -2.99 1.26 4.83
C GLY A 420 -3.50 -0.09 5.31
N TRP A 421 -3.05 -1.21 4.74
CA TRP A 421 -3.65 -2.50 5.05
C TRP A 421 -2.73 -3.69 4.83
N THR A 422 -3.01 -4.72 5.54
CA THR A 422 -2.61 -6.11 5.32
C THR A 422 -3.63 -6.98 6.02
N PRO A 423 -3.99 -8.18 5.54
CA PRO A 423 -4.86 -9.07 6.29
C PRO A 423 -4.31 -9.32 7.70
N PHE A 424 -5.18 -9.48 8.68
CA PHE A 424 -4.78 -9.56 10.10
C PHE A 424 -3.81 -10.70 10.39
N GLU A 425 -3.94 -11.84 9.70
CA GLU A 425 -2.98 -12.95 9.80
C GLU A 425 -1.55 -12.50 9.49
N TYR A 426 -1.39 -11.63 8.48
CA TYR A 426 -0.09 -11.14 8.05
C TYR A 426 0.40 -9.94 8.86
N TYR A 427 -0.47 -9.30 9.64
CA TYR A 427 -0.09 -8.22 10.54
C TYR A 427 0.60 -8.74 11.81
N GLU A 428 0.22 -9.91 12.32
CA GLU A 428 0.81 -10.55 13.51
C GLU A 428 2.19 -11.15 13.23
N THR A 429 3.10 -10.37 12.63
CA THR A 429 4.49 -10.76 12.36
C THR A 429 5.37 -10.84 13.62
N LYS A 430 4.92 -10.21 14.72
CA LYS A 430 5.52 -10.26 16.05
C LYS A 430 4.40 -10.50 17.05
N GLN A 431 4.65 -11.38 18.03
CA GLN A 431 3.68 -11.71 19.05
C GLN A 431 3.15 -10.44 19.75
N GLY A 432 1.84 -10.29 19.81
CA GLY A 432 1.14 -9.17 20.43
C GLY A 432 0.99 -7.91 19.58
N ARG A 433 1.34 -7.94 18.29
CA ARG A 433 1.20 -6.78 17.42
C ARG A 433 -0.26 -6.42 17.14
N LEU A 434 -1.16 -7.39 17.09
CA LEU A 434 -2.60 -7.17 16.95
C LEU A 434 -3.19 -6.29 18.07
N LYS A 435 -2.55 -6.24 19.25
CA LYS A 435 -2.98 -5.37 20.35
C LYS A 435 -2.99 -3.89 19.96
N THR A 436 -2.18 -3.47 19.00
CA THR A 436 -2.22 -2.08 18.53
C THR A 436 -3.56 -1.72 17.89
N TRP A 437 -4.26 -2.69 17.27
CA TRP A 437 -5.59 -2.46 16.72
C TRP A 437 -6.68 -2.35 17.79
N ALA A 438 -6.44 -2.83 19.00
CA ALA A 438 -7.40 -2.81 20.11
C ALA A 438 -7.26 -1.56 21.00
N LEU A 439 -6.42 -0.60 20.66
CA LEU A 439 -6.37 0.67 21.35
C LEU A 439 -7.69 1.45 21.18
N PRO A 440 -8.10 2.28 22.16
CA PRO A 440 -9.36 3.07 22.10
C PRO A 440 -9.48 3.88 20.79
N MET A 441 -8.37 4.41 20.32
CA MET A 441 -8.30 5.14 19.06
C MET A 441 -8.52 4.28 17.80
N TYR A 442 -8.54 2.95 17.92
CA TYR A 442 -8.80 2.02 16.81
C TYR A 442 -10.06 1.19 17.05
N MET A 443 -9.92 -0.11 17.36
CA MET A 443 -11.00 -1.09 17.40
C MET A 443 -10.96 -1.94 18.68
N PRO A 444 -11.27 -1.38 19.87
CA PRO A 444 -11.26 -2.11 21.14
C PRO A 444 -12.03 -3.45 21.14
N PRO A 445 -13.14 -3.62 20.38
CA PRO A 445 -13.84 -4.90 20.31
C PRO A 445 -12.97 -6.09 19.88
N LEU A 446 -11.89 -5.86 19.11
CA LEU A 446 -10.99 -6.94 18.70
C LEU A 446 -10.29 -7.62 19.90
N GLU A 447 -10.03 -6.90 21.01
CA GLU A 447 -9.54 -7.50 22.26
C GLU A 447 -10.68 -7.94 23.16
N THR A 448 -11.67 -7.09 23.38
CA THR A 448 -12.71 -7.34 24.40
C THR A 448 -13.63 -8.50 24.02
N LEU A 449 -14.01 -8.60 22.74
CA LEU A 449 -14.91 -9.65 22.23
C LEU A 449 -14.16 -10.85 21.64
N TYR A 450 -13.08 -10.61 20.90
CA TYR A 450 -12.41 -11.64 20.10
C TYR A 450 -11.04 -12.07 20.65
N LYS A 451 -10.61 -11.49 21.80
CA LYS A 451 -9.37 -11.85 22.50
C LYS A 451 -8.11 -11.79 21.63
N LEU A 452 -8.08 -10.92 20.64
CA LEU A 452 -7.01 -10.76 19.65
C LEU A 452 -6.73 -12.06 18.85
N ASP A 453 -7.68 -12.97 18.79
CA ASP A 453 -7.59 -14.12 17.89
C ASP A 453 -8.14 -13.72 16.51
N HIS A 454 -7.25 -13.34 15.58
CA HIS A 454 -7.64 -12.87 14.25
C HIS A 454 -8.51 -13.87 13.48
N ARG A 455 -8.46 -15.16 13.84
CA ARG A 455 -9.30 -16.20 13.24
C ARG A 455 -10.77 -16.09 13.65
N GLN A 456 -11.07 -15.30 14.66
CA GLN A 456 -12.43 -15.02 15.15
C GLN A 456 -12.91 -13.62 14.78
N PHE A 457 -12.06 -12.81 14.14
CA PHE A 457 -12.48 -11.45 13.76
C PHE A 457 -13.61 -11.51 12.75
N PRO A 458 -14.61 -10.65 12.89
CA PRO A 458 -15.83 -10.72 12.07
C PRO A 458 -15.63 -10.17 10.66
N PHE A 459 -14.47 -9.62 10.36
CA PHE A 459 -14.05 -9.13 9.05
C PHE A 459 -12.53 -9.14 8.93
N ASP A 460 -12.03 -8.99 7.69
CA ASP A 460 -10.60 -8.76 7.44
C ASP A 460 -10.42 -7.72 6.32
N PHE A 461 -9.23 -7.14 6.21
CA PHE A 461 -8.92 -6.05 5.27
C PHE A 461 -9.13 -6.39 3.80
N HIS A 462 -8.93 -7.64 3.39
CA HIS A 462 -9.22 -8.07 2.02
C HIS A 462 -10.72 -8.05 1.71
N GLU A 463 -11.58 -8.27 2.70
CA GLU A 463 -13.02 -8.11 2.58
C GLU A 463 -13.41 -6.62 2.49
N VAL A 464 -12.78 -5.75 3.29
CA VAL A 464 -12.97 -4.30 3.17
C VAL A 464 -12.62 -3.84 1.76
N ALA A 465 -11.50 -4.33 1.19
CA ALA A 465 -11.13 -4.05 -0.19
C ALA A 465 -12.20 -4.53 -1.19
N ALA A 466 -12.76 -5.71 -0.97
CA ALA A 466 -13.86 -6.25 -1.79
C ALA A 466 -15.16 -5.43 -1.67
N ALA A 467 -15.49 -4.91 -0.47
CA ALA A 467 -16.68 -4.08 -0.23
C ALA A 467 -16.66 -2.75 -1.01
N ILE A 468 -15.50 -2.31 -1.51
CA ILE A 468 -15.39 -1.11 -2.35
C ILE A 468 -15.91 -1.39 -3.78
N ALA A 469 -15.88 -2.64 -4.24
CA ALA A 469 -16.35 -2.99 -5.58
C ALA A 469 -17.84 -2.61 -5.80
N PRO A 470 -18.23 -2.20 -7.01
CA PRO A 470 -17.46 -2.10 -8.25
C PRO A 470 -16.75 -0.73 -8.48
N ARG A 471 -16.63 0.09 -7.43
CA ARG A 471 -15.93 1.39 -7.47
C ARG A 471 -14.42 1.19 -7.52
N VAL A 472 -13.67 2.25 -7.79
CA VAL A 472 -12.21 2.12 -7.94
C VAL A 472 -11.54 1.98 -6.58
N PHE A 473 -10.69 0.97 -6.43
CA PHE A 473 -9.78 0.82 -5.32
C PHE A 473 -8.32 0.77 -5.81
N PHE A 474 -7.57 1.80 -5.45
CA PHE A 474 -6.14 1.91 -5.73
C PHE A 474 -5.36 1.60 -4.45
N SER A 475 -4.57 0.54 -4.45
CA SER A 475 -3.73 0.13 -3.33
C SER A 475 -2.25 0.30 -3.67
N SER A 476 -1.53 1.07 -2.85
CA SER A 476 -0.07 1.14 -2.83
C SER A 476 0.45 0.41 -1.59
N SER A 477 0.96 -0.80 -1.78
CA SER A 477 1.46 -1.69 -0.71
C SER A 477 2.92 -2.03 -0.94
N PRO A 478 3.87 -1.19 -0.46
CA PRO A 478 5.29 -1.38 -0.74
C PRO A 478 5.85 -2.71 -0.24
N THR A 479 6.83 -3.26 -0.99
CA THR A 479 7.41 -4.59 -0.70
C THR A 479 8.11 -4.65 0.65
N ASN A 480 8.74 -3.55 1.07
CA ASN A 480 9.58 -3.46 2.27
C ASN A 480 8.88 -2.68 3.40
N ASP A 481 7.55 -2.61 3.39
CA ASP A 481 6.80 -1.96 4.45
C ASP A 481 6.93 -2.74 5.75
N GLY A 482 7.56 -2.13 6.77
CA GLY A 482 7.76 -2.73 8.09
C GLY A 482 6.57 -2.53 9.03
N VAL A 483 5.56 -1.72 8.65
CA VAL A 483 4.35 -1.47 9.43
C VAL A 483 3.19 -2.31 8.91
N PHE A 484 2.92 -2.27 7.61
CA PHE A 484 1.94 -3.14 6.95
C PHE A 484 2.68 -4.05 5.97
N PRO A 485 3.03 -5.27 6.36
CA PRO A 485 3.84 -6.16 5.53
C PRO A 485 3.25 -6.35 4.14
N GLY A 486 3.96 -5.86 3.11
CA GLY A 486 3.47 -5.81 1.72
C GLY A 486 3.20 -7.18 1.09
N TRP A 487 3.72 -8.25 1.68
CA TRP A 487 3.43 -9.63 1.25
C TRP A 487 2.01 -10.09 1.62
N GLY A 488 1.40 -9.53 2.67
CA GLY A 488 0.00 -9.80 2.99
C GLY A 488 -0.97 -9.26 1.93
N PRO A 489 -0.95 -7.96 1.58
CA PRO A 489 -1.72 -7.45 0.46
C PRO A 489 -1.43 -8.16 -0.86
N LYS A 490 -0.18 -8.58 -1.11
CA LYS A 490 0.18 -9.37 -2.29
C LYS A 490 -0.55 -10.71 -2.32
N ALA A 491 -0.58 -11.42 -1.20
CA ALA A 491 -1.31 -12.69 -1.09
C ALA A 491 -2.83 -12.50 -1.32
N ALA A 492 -3.39 -11.41 -0.79
CA ALA A 492 -4.81 -11.11 -0.94
C ALA A 492 -5.21 -10.57 -2.33
N ALA A 493 -4.27 -9.95 -3.05
CA ALA A 493 -4.56 -9.19 -4.28
C ALA A 493 -5.24 -10.04 -5.37
N SER A 494 -4.86 -11.31 -5.54
CA SER A 494 -5.48 -12.21 -6.52
C SER A 494 -6.96 -12.48 -6.19
N HIS A 495 -7.28 -12.67 -4.93
CA HIS A 495 -8.64 -12.93 -4.44
C HIS A 495 -9.52 -11.68 -4.57
N VAL A 496 -9.01 -10.50 -4.17
CA VAL A 496 -9.69 -9.22 -4.37
C VAL A 496 -9.92 -8.95 -5.86
N LYS A 497 -8.90 -9.20 -6.70
CA LYS A 497 -9.01 -9.03 -8.15
C LYS A 497 -10.07 -9.96 -8.75
N ALA A 498 -10.12 -11.23 -8.30
CA ALA A 498 -11.14 -12.18 -8.73
C ALA A 498 -12.56 -11.71 -8.36
N PHE A 499 -12.74 -11.12 -7.17
CA PHE A 499 -14.01 -10.55 -6.75
C PHE A 499 -14.42 -9.36 -7.64
N PHE A 500 -13.49 -8.42 -7.91
CA PHE A 500 -13.74 -7.30 -8.82
C PHE A 500 -14.05 -7.79 -10.24
N LYS A 501 -13.35 -8.83 -10.72
CA LYS A 501 -13.61 -9.45 -12.02
C LYS A 501 -15.01 -10.07 -12.08
N ALA A 502 -15.41 -10.83 -11.07
CA ALA A 502 -16.74 -11.40 -10.98
C ALA A 502 -17.83 -10.32 -10.93
N HIS A 503 -17.50 -9.15 -10.39
CA HIS A 503 -18.36 -7.97 -10.38
C HIS A 503 -18.37 -7.18 -11.71
N GLY A 504 -17.62 -7.62 -12.73
CA GLY A 504 -17.46 -6.90 -14.01
C GLY A 504 -16.57 -5.65 -13.94
N ALA A 505 -15.77 -5.52 -12.87
CA ALA A 505 -14.98 -4.32 -12.56
C ALA A 505 -13.47 -4.59 -12.38
N GLU A 506 -12.92 -5.61 -13.05
CA GLU A 506 -11.53 -6.08 -12.85
C GLU A 506 -10.50 -4.94 -12.88
N LYS A 507 -10.62 -4.01 -13.86
CA LYS A 507 -9.69 -2.90 -14.03
C LYS A 507 -9.81 -1.83 -12.93
N LYS A 508 -10.85 -1.88 -12.11
CA LYS A 508 -11.10 -0.93 -11.01
C LYS A 508 -10.38 -1.33 -9.72
N PHE A 509 -9.85 -2.55 -9.60
CA PHE A 509 -8.89 -2.90 -8.58
C PHE A 509 -7.48 -2.71 -9.13
N GLN A 510 -6.77 -1.74 -8.60
CA GLN A 510 -5.41 -1.37 -9.01
C GLN A 510 -4.45 -1.60 -7.86
N PHE A 511 -3.63 -2.63 -7.98
CA PHE A 511 -2.68 -3.03 -6.96
C PHE A 511 -1.26 -2.68 -7.38
N HIS A 512 -0.60 -1.82 -6.61
CA HIS A 512 0.76 -1.36 -6.84
C HIS A 512 1.67 -1.77 -5.69
N GLN A 513 2.80 -2.37 -6.02
CA GLN A 513 3.78 -2.84 -5.05
C GLN A 513 5.17 -2.24 -5.33
N PRO A 514 5.39 -0.95 -5.01
CA PRO A 514 6.68 -0.31 -5.23
C PRO A 514 7.75 -0.89 -4.30
N GLY A 515 9.02 -0.89 -4.76
CA GLY A 515 10.18 -1.28 -3.97
C GLY A 515 10.55 -0.21 -2.93
N ALA A 516 9.67 0.04 -1.97
CA ALA A 516 9.83 1.06 -0.94
C ALA A 516 9.47 0.52 0.45
N GLN A 517 9.86 1.25 1.49
CA GLN A 517 9.41 1.04 2.87
C GLN A 517 8.00 1.63 3.08
N HIS A 518 7.64 1.95 4.33
CA HIS A 518 6.36 2.56 4.72
C HIS A 518 6.21 3.98 4.15
N ARG A 519 6.00 4.10 2.84
CA ARG A 519 5.96 5.37 2.09
C ARG A 519 4.99 5.30 0.92
N PHE A 520 4.61 6.49 0.46
CA PHE A 520 3.87 6.66 -0.77
C PHE A 520 4.79 7.28 -1.84
N PRO A 521 5.52 6.48 -2.63
CA PRO A 521 6.48 6.98 -3.61
C PRO A 521 5.83 7.87 -4.66
N TRP A 522 6.60 8.82 -5.16
CA TRP A 522 6.13 9.81 -6.14
C TRP A 522 5.50 9.15 -7.38
N GLU A 523 6.15 8.16 -7.95
CA GLU A 523 5.67 7.47 -9.16
C GLU A 523 4.32 6.79 -8.92
N THR A 524 4.14 6.23 -7.72
CA THR A 524 2.87 5.59 -7.33
C THR A 524 1.80 6.63 -7.01
N ARG A 525 2.16 7.80 -6.43
CA ARG A 525 1.22 8.91 -6.27
C ARG A 525 0.72 9.41 -7.61
N GLN A 526 1.63 9.59 -8.59
CA GLN A 526 1.25 9.99 -9.94
C GLN A 526 0.30 8.98 -10.60
N ALA A 527 0.53 7.68 -10.40
CA ALA A 527 -0.40 6.65 -10.86
C ALA A 527 -1.77 6.75 -10.18
N ALA A 528 -1.80 7.06 -8.87
CA ALA A 528 -3.05 7.28 -8.15
C ALA A 528 -3.80 8.52 -8.67
N TYR A 529 -3.10 9.63 -8.96
CA TYR A 529 -3.73 10.84 -9.50
C TYR A 529 -4.28 10.61 -10.90
N ARG A 530 -3.57 9.87 -11.76
CA ARG A 530 -4.14 9.44 -13.07
C ARG A 530 -5.40 8.62 -12.88
N SER A 531 -5.40 7.65 -11.96
CA SER A 531 -6.59 6.85 -11.67
C SER A 531 -7.77 7.70 -11.15
N MET A 532 -7.49 8.73 -10.35
CA MET A 532 -8.51 9.70 -9.90
C MET A 532 -9.02 10.53 -11.07
N ASN A 533 -8.13 11.06 -11.90
CA ASN A 533 -8.50 11.82 -13.11
C ASN A 533 -9.37 10.99 -14.04
N ASP A 534 -8.97 9.74 -14.32
CA ASP A 534 -9.74 8.82 -15.17
C ASP A 534 -11.11 8.48 -14.56
N THR A 535 -11.17 8.26 -13.23
CA THR A 535 -12.42 7.96 -12.52
C THR A 535 -13.41 9.13 -12.58
N PHE A 536 -12.90 10.35 -12.49
CA PHE A 536 -13.70 11.56 -12.48
C PHE A 536 -13.88 12.19 -13.85
N GLU A 537 -13.24 11.63 -14.89
CA GLU A 537 -13.16 12.28 -16.20
C GLU A 537 -12.79 13.75 -16.02
N TYR A 538 -11.73 13.99 -15.23
CA TYR A 538 -11.31 15.31 -14.81
C TYR A 538 -9.83 15.54 -15.09
N HIS A 539 -9.57 16.57 -15.87
CA HIS A 539 -8.23 16.97 -16.25
C HIS A 539 -8.06 18.46 -15.95
N PHE A 540 -7.28 18.75 -14.94
CA PHE A 540 -7.10 20.09 -14.39
C PHE A 540 -6.63 21.13 -15.40
N HIS A 541 -5.78 20.72 -16.33
CA HIS A 541 -5.26 21.64 -17.35
C HIS A 541 -6.30 21.93 -18.45
N GLY A 542 -7.54 21.56 -18.25
CA GLY A 542 -8.59 21.71 -19.24
C GLY A 542 -8.24 21.00 -20.54
N GLU A 543 -8.67 21.56 -21.65
CA GLU A 543 -8.43 20.97 -22.97
C GLU A 543 -6.94 20.85 -23.33
N LEU A 544 -6.08 21.75 -22.85
CA LEU A 544 -4.65 21.75 -23.17
C LEU A 544 -3.89 20.64 -22.47
N GLY A 545 -4.20 20.35 -21.21
CA GLY A 545 -3.59 19.24 -20.47
C GLY A 545 -4.01 17.89 -21.03
N LEU A 546 -5.31 17.71 -21.30
CA LEU A 546 -5.85 16.53 -21.98
C LEU A 546 -5.19 16.30 -23.34
N LEU A 547 -5.02 17.38 -24.11
CA LEU A 547 -4.39 17.34 -25.41
C LEU A 547 -2.94 16.87 -25.29
N ALA A 548 -2.19 17.39 -24.32
CA ALA A 548 -0.80 17.01 -24.06
C ALA A 548 -0.68 15.54 -23.61
N GLU A 549 -1.53 15.08 -22.72
CA GLU A 549 -1.52 13.69 -22.24
C GLU A 549 -1.95 12.70 -23.34
N ARG A 550 -3.01 13.02 -24.09
CA ARG A 550 -3.55 12.14 -25.13
C ARG A 550 -2.64 12.06 -26.36
N ASP A 551 -2.19 13.22 -26.82
CA ASP A 551 -1.54 13.38 -28.12
C ASP A 551 0.00 13.50 -28.01
N GLY A 552 0.54 13.66 -26.78
CA GLY A 552 1.98 13.83 -26.56
C GLY A 552 2.57 14.94 -27.40
N LYS A 553 3.67 14.70 -28.07
CA LYS A 553 4.34 15.71 -28.92
C LYS A 553 3.48 16.24 -30.09
N LYS A 554 2.41 15.55 -30.49
CA LYS A 554 1.46 16.03 -31.51
C LYS A 554 0.64 17.22 -31.02
N ALA A 555 0.51 17.42 -29.68
CA ALA A 555 -0.16 18.57 -29.08
C ALA A 555 0.65 19.88 -29.19
N ILE A 556 1.97 19.81 -29.42
CA ILE A 556 2.86 20.97 -29.41
C ILE A 556 2.37 22.14 -30.29
N PRO A 557 1.88 21.97 -31.52
CA PRO A 557 1.40 23.09 -32.32
C PRO A 557 0.22 23.84 -31.68
N VAL A 558 -0.70 23.14 -31.05
CA VAL A 558 -1.86 23.73 -30.35
C VAL A 558 -1.42 24.44 -29.09
N LEU A 559 -0.52 23.83 -28.32
CA LEU A 559 0.07 24.43 -27.11
C LEU A 559 0.83 25.72 -27.44
N LYS A 560 1.62 25.74 -28.54
CA LYS A 560 2.31 26.96 -29.01
C LYS A 560 1.35 28.07 -29.36
N LYS A 561 0.22 27.77 -30.00
CA LYS A 561 -0.83 28.77 -30.29
C LYS A 561 -1.43 29.31 -28.98
N ALA A 562 -1.59 28.49 -27.96
CA ALA A 562 -2.15 28.89 -26.68
C ALA A 562 -1.21 29.79 -25.87
N LEU A 563 0.10 29.86 -26.18
CA LEU A 563 1.02 30.85 -25.58
C LEU A 563 0.65 32.30 -25.92
N ALA A 564 -0.13 32.52 -26.97
CA ALA A 564 -0.61 33.84 -27.37
C ALA A 564 -2.04 34.16 -26.85
N ASP A 565 -2.62 33.32 -26.02
CA ASP A 565 -3.96 33.51 -25.47
C ASP A 565 -4.03 34.78 -24.62
N THR A 566 -5.17 35.49 -24.68
CA THR A 566 -5.38 36.68 -23.85
C THR A 566 -5.46 36.38 -22.37
N ASN A 567 -5.90 35.16 -22.00
CA ASN A 567 -5.95 34.70 -20.63
C ASN A 567 -4.52 34.26 -20.16
N PRO A 568 -3.92 34.94 -19.15
CA PRO A 568 -2.59 34.57 -18.63
C PRO A 568 -2.51 33.12 -18.16
N LYS A 569 -3.61 32.55 -17.65
CA LYS A 569 -3.67 31.18 -17.15
C LYS A 569 -3.56 30.14 -18.27
N VAL A 570 -4.18 30.43 -19.42
CA VAL A 570 -4.07 29.58 -20.62
C VAL A 570 -2.63 29.60 -21.14
N ARG A 571 -2.00 30.79 -21.22
CA ARG A 571 -0.59 30.93 -21.63
C ARG A 571 0.35 30.14 -20.72
N TRP A 572 0.15 30.27 -19.41
CA TRP A 572 0.97 29.57 -18.43
C TRP A 572 0.78 28.06 -18.51
N THR A 573 -0.49 27.55 -18.58
CA THR A 573 -0.76 26.12 -18.75
C THR A 573 -0.12 25.58 -20.03
N ALA A 574 -0.19 26.34 -21.12
CA ALA A 574 0.45 25.97 -22.38
C ALA A 574 1.97 25.86 -22.23
N ALA A 575 2.60 26.81 -21.54
CA ALA A 575 4.05 26.81 -21.30
C ALA A 575 4.49 25.62 -20.44
N ASP A 576 3.74 25.33 -19.36
CA ASP A 576 3.97 24.18 -18.49
C ASP A 576 3.87 22.84 -19.25
N MET A 577 2.81 22.70 -20.08
CA MET A 577 2.63 21.49 -20.90
C MET A 577 3.73 21.34 -21.97
N LEU A 578 4.16 22.42 -22.58
CA LEU A 578 5.30 22.40 -23.51
C LEU A 578 6.55 21.93 -22.80
N GLY A 579 6.81 22.41 -21.57
CA GLY A 579 7.91 21.96 -20.73
C GLY A 579 7.85 20.45 -20.45
N THR A 580 6.71 19.92 -20.06
CA THR A 580 6.53 18.47 -19.82
C THR A 580 6.74 17.63 -21.08
N LEU A 581 6.55 18.21 -22.28
CA LEU A 581 6.80 17.56 -23.56
C LEU A 581 8.24 17.79 -24.08
N ASN A 582 9.12 18.39 -23.29
CA ASN A 582 10.48 18.80 -23.65
C ASN A 582 10.52 19.77 -24.87
N ASP A 583 9.58 20.71 -24.93
CA ASP A 583 9.56 21.77 -25.94
C ASP A 583 9.83 23.12 -25.27
N ALA A 584 10.92 23.77 -25.66
CA ALA A 584 11.38 25.01 -25.07
C ALA A 584 10.55 26.27 -25.45
N SER A 585 9.51 26.14 -26.30
CA SER A 585 8.73 27.28 -26.77
C SER A 585 7.98 28.03 -25.66
N GLY A 586 7.75 27.37 -24.52
CA GLY A 586 7.15 27.99 -23.33
C GLY A 586 8.12 28.75 -22.45
N LEU A 587 9.43 28.64 -22.67
CA LEU A 587 10.48 29.10 -21.77
C LEU A 587 10.39 30.59 -21.42
N GLU A 588 10.19 31.43 -22.42
CA GLU A 588 10.08 32.86 -22.23
C GLU A 588 8.84 33.27 -21.41
N GLN A 589 7.72 32.56 -21.58
CA GLN A 589 6.54 32.79 -20.75
C GLN A 589 6.81 32.36 -19.30
N MET A 590 7.47 31.24 -19.10
CA MET A 590 7.83 30.77 -17.75
C MET A 590 8.81 31.70 -17.05
N LYS A 591 9.77 32.31 -17.76
CA LYS A 591 10.65 33.33 -17.21
C LYS A 591 9.90 34.59 -16.76
N LYS A 592 8.90 35.03 -17.53
CA LYS A 592 8.02 36.15 -17.14
C LYS A 592 7.23 35.79 -15.87
N ASP A 593 6.71 34.58 -15.80
CA ASP A 593 5.95 34.09 -14.65
C ASP A 593 6.87 33.98 -13.41
N LEU A 594 8.09 33.44 -13.57
CA LEU A 594 9.07 33.40 -12.50
C LEU A 594 9.34 34.78 -11.92
N LYS A 595 9.60 35.78 -12.79
CA LYS A 595 9.82 37.17 -12.37
C LYS A 595 8.61 37.77 -11.64
N THR A 596 7.39 37.47 -12.13
CA THR A 596 6.14 37.96 -11.54
C THR A 596 5.91 37.39 -10.16
N PHE A 597 6.08 36.08 -9.99
CA PHE A 597 5.81 35.40 -8.74
C PHE A 597 6.93 35.56 -7.70
N SER A 598 8.18 35.70 -8.11
CA SER A 598 9.29 35.97 -7.19
C SER A 598 9.23 37.35 -6.53
N ALA A 599 8.53 38.28 -7.14
CA ALA A 599 8.35 39.64 -6.60
C ALA A 599 7.44 39.68 -5.35
N ASP A 600 6.59 38.67 -5.13
CA ASP A 600 5.70 38.59 -3.97
C ASP A 600 5.99 37.33 -3.15
N ARG A 601 6.44 37.52 -1.90
CA ARG A 601 6.72 36.41 -0.97
C ARG A 601 5.55 35.44 -0.77
N LYS A 602 4.30 35.89 -0.97
CA LYS A 602 3.10 35.01 -0.90
C LYS A 602 3.08 33.96 -2.02
N HIS A 603 3.77 34.23 -3.12
CA HIS A 603 3.83 33.34 -4.28
C HIS A 603 5.15 32.57 -4.43
N LEU A 604 6.01 32.65 -3.42
CA LEU A 604 7.38 32.10 -3.49
C LEU A 604 7.44 30.60 -3.77
N GLU A 605 6.55 29.80 -3.18
CA GLU A 605 6.50 28.37 -3.47
C GLU A 605 6.09 28.09 -4.93
N HIS A 606 5.22 28.93 -5.48
CA HIS A 606 4.84 28.83 -6.89
C HIS A 606 5.99 29.25 -7.82
N ALA A 607 6.72 30.31 -7.46
CA ALA A 607 7.91 30.71 -8.19
C ALA A 607 8.96 29.59 -8.22
N LEU A 608 9.14 28.86 -7.12
CA LEU A 608 10.05 27.72 -7.05
C LEU A 608 9.59 26.53 -7.92
N GLU A 609 8.30 26.29 -8.06
CA GLU A 609 7.81 25.27 -9.00
C GLU A 609 8.07 25.68 -10.46
N VAL A 610 7.88 26.94 -10.81
CA VAL A 610 8.25 27.45 -12.14
C VAL A 610 9.76 27.33 -12.37
N ALA A 611 10.58 27.69 -11.37
CA ALA A 611 12.02 27.58 -11.42
C ALA A 611 12.50 26.12 -11.62
N LYS A 612 11.80 25.15 -11.00
CA LYS A 612 12.07 23.73 -11.18
C LYS A 612 11.88 23.28 -12.62
N VAL A 613 10.74 23.63 -13.24
CA VAL A 613 10.47 23.25 -14.64
C VAL A 613 11.48 23.93 -15.58
N LEU A 614 11.82 25.20 -15.32
CA LEU A 614 12.88 25.89 -16.07
C LEU A 614 14.22 25.13 -15.98
N ALA A 615 14.60 24.72 -14.77
CA ALA A 615 15.84 23.94 -14.56
C ALA A 615 15.82 22.56 -15.23
N GLU A 616 14.69 21.88 -15.26
CA GLU A 616 14.50 20.62 -16.00
C GLU A 616 14.67 20.80 -17.52
N LEU A 617 14.38 22.00 -18.02
CA LEU A 617 14.61 22.39 -19.42
C LEU A 617 16.01 22.96 -19.69
N GLY A 618 16.90 22.94 -18.69
CA GLY A 618 18.26 23.46 -18.79
C GLY A 618 18.40 24.99 -18.61
N ASP A 619 17.35 25.66 -18.15
CA ASP A 619 17.36 27.10 -17.88
C ASP A 619 17.72 27.39 -16.41
N ILE A 620 18.69 28.25 -16.19
CA ILE A 620 19.26 28.59 -14.86
C ILE A 620 18.64 29.81 -14.21
N SER A 621 17.65 30.45 -14.80
CA SER A 621 17.03 31.71 -14.32
C SER A 621 16.46 31.64 -12.91
N GLY A 622 16.19 30.45 -12.40
CA GLY A 622 15.66 30.19 -11.05
C GLY A 622 16.74 30.15 -9.95
N TYR A 623 18.03 30.27 -10.27
CA TYR A 623 19.12 30.06 -9.33
C TYR A 623 19.05 30.97 -8.10
N GLU A 624 19.01 32.31 -8.31
CA GLU A 624 18.99 33.28 -7.22
C GLU A 624 17.82 33.08 -6.25
N LEU A 625 16.64 32.80 -6.81
CA LEU A 625 15.45 32.50 -6.04
C LEU A 625 15.64 31.22 -5.20
N ALA A 626 16.21 30.18 -5.79
CA ALA A 626 16.44 28.91 -5.10
C ALA A 626 17.56 29.03 -4.05
N ALA A 627 18.64 29.74 -4.35
CA ALA A 627 19.71 29.95 -3.40
C ALA A 627 19.25 30.77 -2.17
N ASP A 628 18.48 31.84 -2.37
CA ASP A 628 17.89 32.60 -1.26
C ASP A 628 16.88 31.73 -0.48
N SER A 629 16.00 31.03 -1.16
CA SER A 629 14.95 30.22 -0.52
C SER A 629 15.51 28.97 0.22
N SER A 630 16.67 28.47 -0.16
CA SER A 630 17.35 27.39 0.56
C SER A 630 17.88 27.85 1.92
N ALA A 631 18.37 29.07 1.99
CA ALA A 631 18.94 29.68 3.20
C ALA A 631 17.88 30.39 4.05
N ASN A 632 17.01 31.18 3.44
CA ASN A 632 16.12 32.14 4.10
C ASN A 632 14.61 31.76 3.98
N GLY A 633 14.27 30.62 3.39
CA GLY A 633 12.90 30.20 3.24
C GLY A 633 12.19 30.03 4.58
N THR A 634 11.06 30.70 4.75
CA THR A 634 10.29 30.72 6.02
C THR A 634 9.49 29.46 6.27
N THR A 635 9.18 28.70 5.21
CA THR A 635 8.43 27.44 5.32
C THR A 635 9.30 26.24 4.93
N PRO A 636 9.07 25.06 5.53
CA PRO A 636 9.69 23.83 5.06
C PRO A 636 9.48 23.58 3.56
N GLY A 637 8.30 23.95 3.04
CA GLY A 637 7.95 23.81 1.63
C GLY A 637 8.85 24.64 0.69
N GLN A 638 9.20 25.84 1.08
CA GLN A 638 10.12 26.71 0.32
C GLN A 638 11.53 26.10 0.26
N ARG A 639 12.06 25.68 1.42
CA ARG A 639 13.44 25.20 1.51
C ARG A 639 13.66 23.91 0.73
N TRP A 640 12.79 22.91 0.86
CA TRP A 640 12.99 21.67 0.12
C TRP A 640 12.79 21.83 -1.41
N ARG A 641 11.85 22.70 -1.85
CA ARG A 641 11.70 23.01 -3.29
C ARG A 641 12.95 23.70 -3.83
N ALA A 642 13.50 24.62 -3.06
CA ALA A 642 14.74 25.28 -3.40
C ALA A 642 15.89 24.27 -3.61
N ALA A 643 16.01 23.28 -2.73
CA ALA A 643 17.01 22.23 -2.89
C ALA A 643 16.82 21.41 -4.20
N VAL A 644 15.58 21.11 -4.56
CA VAL A 644 15.28 20.41 -5.82
C VAL A 644 15.67 21.26 -7.03
N VAL A 645 15.36 22.56 -7.02
CA VAL A 645 15.75 23.49 -8.08
C VAL A 645 17.26 23.57 -8.22
N LEU A 646 17.98 23.75 -7.10
CA LEU A 646 19.45 23.80 -7.07
C LEU A 646 20.06 22.49 -7.60
N ALA A 647 19.52 21.33 -7.22
CA ALA A 647 20.00 20.04 -7.72
C ALA A 647 19.78 19.90 -9.24
N GLN A 648 18.65 20.34 -9.77
CA GLN A 648 18.40 20.34 -11.21
C GLN A 648 19.37 21.29 -11.94
N ILE A 649 19.55 22.52 -11.43
CA ILE A 649 20.49 23.48 -12.03
C ILE A 649 21.93 22.94 -11.96
N ALA A 650 22.32 22.20 -10.93
CA ALA A 650 23.63 21.60 -10.84
C ALA A 650 23.95 20.62 -11.97
N ASN A 651 22.95 20.07 -12.64
CA ASN A 651 23.14 19.22 -13.83
C ASN A 651 23.44 20.02 -15.10
N THR A 652 23.34 21.33 -15.08
CA THR A 652 23.78 22.20 -16.18
C THR A 652 25.30 22.12 -16.35
N ASP A 653 25.76 22.37 -17.54
CA ASP A 653 27.19 22.41 -17.86
C ASP A 653 27.96 23.35 -16.91
N LYS A 654 29.08 22.83 -16.40
CA LYS A 654 29.89 23.52 -15.40
C LYS A 654 30.45 24.87 -15.89
N THR A 655 30.78 24.97 -17.16
CA THR A 655 31.30 26.20 -17.78
C THR A 655 30.21 27.28 -17.79
N THR A 656 28.99 26.92 -18.10
CA THR A 656 27.83 27.82 -18.06
C THR A 656 27.57 28.34 -16.64
N LEU A 657 27.60 27.47 -15.63
CA LEU A 657 27.42 27.85 -14.23
C LEU A 657 28.54 28.80 -13.74
N GLN A 658 29.78 28.47 -14.04
CA GLN A 658 30.95 29.32 -13.69
C GLN A 658 30.89 30.70 -14.36
N SER A 659 30.54 30.75 -15.64
CA SER A 659 30.39 32.01 -16.36
C SER A 659 29.26 32.88 -15.82
N ALA A 660 28.24 32.25 -15.23
CA ALA A 660 27.13 32.94 -14.57
C ALA A 660 27.42 33.28 -13.08
N GLY A 661 28.58 32.88 -12.54
CA GLY A 661 28.92 33.09 -11.13
C GLY A 661 28.06 32.24 -10.16
N MET A 662 27.53 31.11 -10.62
CA MET A 662 26.60 30.26 -9.86
C MET A 662 27.30 29.03 -9.34
N ASP A 663 27.05 28.71 -8.05
CA ASP A 663 27.52 27.46 -7.42
C ASP A 663 26.37 26.75 -6.67
N PRO A 664 25.53 26.02 -7.39
CA PRO A 664 24.42 25.30 -6.76
C PRO A 664 24.89 24.15 -5.83
N ILE A 665 26.10 23.64 -6.05
CA ILE A 665 26.68 22.60 -5.20
C ILE A 665 27.08 23.19 -3.84
N ALA A 666 27.67 24.40 -3.81
CA ALA A 666 27.98 25.10 -2.54
C ALA A 666 26.70 25.40 -1.75
N ALA A 667 25.63 25.86 -2.40
CA ALA A 667 24.35 26.11 -1.76
C ALA A 667 23.74 24.82 -1.17
N LEU A 668 23.82 23.71 -1.89
CA LEU A 668 23.36 22.39 -1.40
C LEU A 668 24.21 21.88 -0.22
N LYS A 669 25.52 22.10 -0.21
CA LYS A 669 26.43 21.80 0.92
C LYS A 669 26.05 22.57 2.17
N THR A 670 25.79 23.86 2.02
CA THR A 670 25.35 24.75 3.13
C THR A 670 24.02 24.21 3.69
N MET A 671 23.06 23.91 2.83
CA MET A 671 21.77 23.33 3.26
C MET A 671 21.94 22.00 3.98
N ALA A 672 22.82 21.11 3.49
CA ALA A 672 23.13 19.83 4.14
C ALA A 672 23.69 20.00 5.56
N ALA A 673 24.47 21.07 5.79
CA ALA A 673 25.07 21.38 7.09
C ALA A 673 24.09 22.04 8.06
N GLU A 674 23.25 22.95 7.58
CA GLU A 674 22.52 23.92 8.39
C GLU A 674 21.02 23.70 8.51
N GLU A 675 20.41 22.79 7.71
CA GLU A 675 18.98 22.55 7.77
C GLU A 675 18.57 21.99 9.14
N LYS A 676 17.65 22.71 9.79
CA LYS A 676 17.19 22.41 11.16
C LYS A 676 15.93 21.56 11.21
N HIS A 677 15.19 21.50 10.11
CA HIS A 677 13.91 20.78 10.06
C HIS A 677 14.11 19.37 9.52
N GLU A 678 13.91 18.35 10.36
CA GLU A 678 14.14 16.94 10.02
C GLU A 678 13.44 16.51 8.71
N GLY A 679 12.17 16.88 8.52
CA GLY A 679 11.42 16.54 7.32
C GLY A 679 11.98 17.15 6.04
N VAL A 680 12.48 18.39 6.11
CA VAL A 680 13.16 19.06 4.99
C VAL A 680 14.49 18.38 4.69
N PHE A 681 15.27 18.11 5.72
CA PHE A 681 16.55 17.41 5.59
C PHE A 681 16.38 16.03 4.96
N PHE A 682 15.39 15.29 5.39
CA PHE A 682 15.12 13.96 4.82
C PHE A 682 14.74 14.03 3.33
N VAL A 683 13.84 14.97 2.95
CA VAL A 683 13.48 15.17 1.54
C VAL A 683 14.64 15.67 0.72
N PHE A 684 15.46 16.54 1.29
CA PHE A 684 16.72 16.97 0.69
C PHE A 684 17.58 15.76 0.33
N VAL A 685 17.88 14.88 1.30
CA VAL A 685 18.70 13.69 1.05
C VAL A 685 18.10 12.80 -0.05
N ASP A 686 16.80 12.49 0.00
CA ASP A 686 16.16 11.59 -0.96
C ASP A 686 16.06 12.20 -2.38
N GLN A 687 15.65 13.46 -2.51
CA GLN A 687 15.42 14.09 -3.81
C GLN A 687 16.73 14.53 -4.48
N VAL A 688 17.63 15.12 -3.73
CA VAL A 688 18.94 15.54 -4.27
C VAL A 688 19.75 14.32 -4.74
N HIS A 689 19.71 13.23 -3.99
CA HIS A 689 20.33 11.97 -4.43
C HIS A 689 19.78 11.46 -5.76
N LYS A 690 18.47 11.48 -5.94
CA LYS A 690 17.83 11.04 -7.20
C LYS A 690 18.26 11.87 -8.40
N ILE A 691 18.39 13.18 -8.20
CA ILE A 691 18.72 14.13 -9.27
C ILE A 691 20.22 14.08 -9.59
N LEU A 692 21.08 14.00 -8.57
CA LEU A 692 22.53 14.06 -8.71
C LEU A 692 23.23 12.69 -8.69
N LYS A 693 22.49 11.59 -8.77
CA LYS A 693 23.00 10.23 -8.57
C LYS A 693 24.23 9.86 -9.40
N ASP A 694 24.41 10.49 -10.56
CA ASP A 694 25.49 10.16 -11.49
C ASP A 694 26.68 11.15 -11.39
N ARG A 695 26.64 12.11 -10.49
CA ARG A 695 27.67 13.14 -10.28
C ARG A 695 28.62 12.80 -9.15
N THR A 696 29.90 13.06 -9.36
CA THR A 696 30.94 12.80 -8.34
C THR A 696 30.95 13.85 -7.22
N ASP A 697 30.60 15.11 -7.52
CA ASP A 697 30.54 16.21 -6.56
C ASP A 697 29.38 16.10 -5.56
N MET A 698 28.39 15.22 -5.84
CA MET A 698 27.38 14.88 -4.84
C MET A 698 27.97 14.20 -3.59
N ILE A 699 29.11 13.52 -3.74
CA ILE A 699 29.77 12.79 -2.63
C ILE A 699 30.03 13.72 -1.46
N ASP A 700 30.50 14.94 -1.72
CA ASP A 700 30.76 15.93 -0.68
C ASP A 700 29.48 16.39 0.03
N ILE A 701 28.37 16.59 -0.72
CA ILE A 701 27.08 16.97 -0.15
C ILE A 701 26.62 15.89 0.84
N PHE A 702 26.72 14.63 0.43
CA PHE A 702 26.25 13.52 1.26
C PHE A 702 27.21 13.17 2.41
N ALA A 703 28.50 13.47 2.28
CA ALA A 703 29.44 13.39 3.39
C ALA A 703 29.06 14.39 4.51
N ILE A 704 28.71 15.62 4.16
CA ILE A 704 28.23 16.63 5.11
C ILE A 704 26.86 16.19 5.70
N ALA A 705 25.93 15.74 4.87
CA ALA A 705 24.63 15.32 5.32
C ALA A 705 24.69 14.13 6.31
N LYS A 706 25.63 13.22 6.14
CA LYS A 706 25.84 12.08 7.03
C LYS A 706 26.20 12.49 8.46
N GLU A 707 26.96 13.56 8.62
CA GLU A 707 27.38 14.08 9.93
C GLU A 707 26.26 14.87 10.64
N SER A 708 25.14 15.13 9.98
CA SER A 708 24.01 15.84 10.58
C SER A 708 23.36 15.01 11.69
N LYS A 709 22.99 15.70 12.79
CA LYS A 709 22.18 15.11 13.87
C LYS A 709 20.87 14.49 13.38
N HIS A 710 20.28 15.01 12.31
CA HIS A 710 19.06 14.46 11.71
C HIS A 710 19.23 13.05 11.16
N HIS A 711 20.44 12.68 10.76
CA HIS A 711 20.74 11.29 10.39
C HIS A 711 20.74 10.35 11.61
N THR A 712 21.33 10.78 12.72
CA THR A 712 21.49 9.95 13.93
C THR A 712 20.22 9.88 14.77
N GLU A 713 19.45 10.97 14.83
CA GLU A 713 18.24 11.10 15.66
C GLU A 713 16.93 10.76 14.92
N ALA A 714 16.94 10.63 13.60
CA ALA A 714 15.77 10.35 12.80
C ALA A 714 15.05 9.05 13.21
N PRO A 715 13.73 8.95 13.01
CA PRO A 715 12.97 7.71 13.18
C PRO A 715 13.57 6.53 12.41
N PRO A 716 13.45 5.28 12.90
CA PRO A 716 14.14 4.12 12.33
C PRO A 716 13.97 3.95 10.82
N GLY A 717 12.78 4.21 10.27
CA GLY A 717 12.53 4.12 8.82
C GLY A 717 13.30 5.15 8.00
N ASN A 718 13.40 6.38 8.50
CA ASN A 718 14.15 7.45 7.83
C ASN A 718 15.65 7.19 7.91
N ARG A 719 16.14 6.73 9.08
CA ARG A 719 17.57 6.33 9.24
C ARG A 719 17.95 5.22 8.28
N PHE A 720 17.09 4.21 8.12
CA PHE A 720 17.37 3.12 7.19
C PHE A 720 17.48 3.61 5.75
N ARG A 721 16.55 4.45 5.30
CA ARG A 721 16.59 5.00 3.93
C ARG A 721 17.78 5.91 3.70
N MET A 722 18.12 6.75 4.67
CA MET A 722 19.34 7.58 4.60
C MET A 722 20.59 6.69 4.53
N ALA A 723 20.64 5.61 5.34
CA ALA A 723 21.74 4.66 5.30
C ALA A 723 21.88 3.95 3.94
N GLU A 724 20.77 3.57 3.29
CA GLU A 724 20.80 3.04 1.92
C GLU A 724 21.40 4.05 0.92
N ILE A 725 20.97 5.30 1.00
CA ILE A 725 21.48 6.38 0.14
C ILE A 725 22.96 6.60 0.41
N PHE A 726 23.37 6.76 1.68
CA PHE A 726 24.77 6.95 2.04
C PHE A 726 25.64 5.75 1.65
N HIS A 727 25.13 4.53 1.78
CA HIS A 727 25.82 3.33 1.31
C HIS A 727 26.00 3.35 -0.22
N SER A 728 24.97 3.73 -0.98
CA SER A 728 25.06 3.83 -2.44
C SER A 728 26.07 4.88 -2.90
N VAL A 729 26.18 5.96 -2.15
CA VAL A 729 27.20 7.01 -2.38
C VAL A 729 28.60 6.50 -2.01
N ALA A 730 28.73 5.83 -0.87
CA ALA A 730 29.99 5.27 -0.38
C ALA A 730 30.62 4.22 -1.33
N VAL A 731 29.78 3.40 -1.96
CA VAL A 731 30.25 2.42 -2.97
C VAL A 731 30.91 3.09 -4.18
N ARG A 732 30.54 4.33 -4.49
CA ARG A 732 31.12 5.12 -5.58
C ARG A 732 32.38 5.88 -5.18
N ASP A 733 32.55 6.13 -3.88
CA ASP A 733 33.72 6.84 -3.31
C ASP A 733 34.75 5.82 -2.81
N LYS A 734 35.65 5.39 -3.72
CA LYS A 734 36.71 4.44 -3.40
C LYS A 734 37.79 4.98 -2.46
N ASP A 735 37.85 6.29 -2.30
CA ASP A 735 38.93 7.00 -1.58
C ASP A 735 38.54 7.43 -0.17
N ARG A 736 37.29 7.30 0.24
CA ARG A 736 36.78 7.71 1.57
C ARG A 736 36.24 6.50 2.37
N THR A 737 36.63 6.42 3.61
CA THR A 737 36.04 5.46 4.58
C THR A 737 34.72 6.00 5.12
N TRP A 738 33.62 5.49 4.63
CA TRP A 738 32.25 5.78 5.08
C TRP A 738 31.86 4.83 6.24
N ARG A 739 32.53 4.89 7.39
CA ARG A 739 32.24 4.04 8.55
C ARG A 739 31.21 4.66 9.48
#